data_9f5df7311888572436c6974e96509907
#
_entry.id   9f5df7311888572436c6974e96509907
#
_cell.length_a   1.000
_cell.length_b   1.000
_cell.length_c   1.000
_cell.angle_alpha   90.00
_cell.angle_beta   90.00
_cell.angle_gamma   90.00
#
_symmetry.space_group_name_H-M   'P 1'
#
loop_
_entity.id
_entity.type
_entity.pdbx_description
1 polymer ?
#
loop_
_entity_poly.entity_id
_entity_poly.type
_entity_poly.pdbx_seq_one_letter_code
_entity_poly.pdbx_strand_id
1 'polypeptide(L)'
;MTETRTTCPYCGVGCGVVASADGEKVSIRGDETHPANFGRLCVKGSALGETTGLQGRLLRPVVDGREVAWPQALGEAGERLRNIINEWGPQAVAFYASGQLLTEDYYAANKLMKGFIGAANIDTNSRLCMSSAVVGYKRAFGEDVVPCSYEDVENSDLVVLVGSNAAWTHPVLYQRLVQAKHNNPQMKVVVIDPRKTATCDIADLHLALRPGSDAGLFVGLLNLIQGRGEWPIPRVAAFCDLPSDEIGTFYDWFVTAPRAITLYTMGINQSSSGSDKCNAIINVHLTSGKFNRPGCGPFSLTGQPNAMGGREVGGLANQLAAHMNFEPDDLSRVARFWGTERLAQTPGLMAVELFDAIARGEVKAVWIMGTNPAVSLPDSHAVCQALAACPLVMVSEVMQETDTSRFAHIRFPALGWGEKNGTVTNSERRISRQRAFLPAPGEARPDWWIIARIAEQLGYGDAFAWEHPQEIFCEHAALTAFENNGQRALNLRELASLTREAWDALAPYQWHAGEFPQRTLVPVDPSPHGASVDELYPLILNTGRIRDQWHTMTRTGYVPRLMQHIDEPFVEMNATDAARAGLTDGQLARVSSPRGVMVARVRISTAQRAGELFAPMHWNAQFARQGKVNALVEGRVDAGSGQPESKQTAVRILPWLPAWQGELYARELPALPPSVCWWRKASRLTVAAEQPLLSWVMAYASGRGWQLQVAQTGERSSVLAWHHGELMLGYWEGHTLPALAHAFIEEAFAAAPVPLAERHALLHGQRPGEDANPGRIICSCFSVGENTIRKAIAGGCDSAAALG
;
A
#
# COMPACT_ATOMS: atom_id res chain seq x y z
N MET A 1 12.31 -26.32 -17.09
CA MET A 1 11.49 -25.38 -16.28
C MET A 1 10.35 -24.88 -17.13
N THR A 2 9.12 -25.00 -16.64
CA THR A 2 7.95 -24.44 -17.37
C THR A 2 7.86 -22.96 -17.04
N GLU A 3 7.84 -22.11 -18.06
CA GLU A 3 7.61 -20.67 -17.90
C GLU A 3 6.11 -20.37 -17.85
N THR A 4 5.71 -19.55 -16.88
CA THR A 4 4.32 -19.12 -16.73
C THR A 4 4.24 -17.60 -16.82
N ARG A 5 3.44 -17.08 -17.73
CA ARG A 5 3.11 -15.65 -17.83
C ARG A 5 2.01 -15.30 -16.85
N THR A 6 2.26 -14.35 -15.99
CA THR A 6 1.35 -13.90 -14.93
C THR A 6 1.52 -12.41 -14.68
N THR A 7 0.89 -11.87 -13.65
CA THR A 7 0.97 -10.43 -13.32
C THR A 7 1.67 -10.21 -11.98
N CYS A 8 2.35 -9.07 -11.87
CA CYS A 8 2.93 -8.60 -10.61
C CYS A 8 1.80 -8.23 -9.60
N PRO A 9 1.89 -8.68 -8.34
CA PRO A 9 0.84 -8.46 -7.34
C PRO A 9 0.98 -7.13 -6.58
N TYR A 10 1.81 -6.19 -7.01
CA TYR A 10 2.06 -4.98 -6.25
C TYR A 10 1.24 -3.78 -6.73
N CYS A 11 1.82 -2.88 -7.52
CA CYS A 11 1.12 -1.63 -7.80
C CYS A 11 0.14 -1.73 -8.99
N GLY A 12 -0.70 -0.70 -9.12
CA GLY A 12 -1.72 -0.59 -10.16
C GLY A 12 -1.19 -0.42 -11.59
N VAL A 13 0.14 -0.44 -11.82
CA VAL A 13 0.69 -0.54 -13.19
C VAL A 13 0.30 -1.87 -13.83
N GLY A 14 0.20 -2.95 -13.08
CA GLY A 14 -0.23 -4.25 -13.58
C GLY A 14 0.78 -4.89 -14.53
N CYS A 15 2.08 -4.84 -14.17
CA CYS A 15 3.16 -5.38 -15.00
C CYS A 15 2.99 -6.88 -15.26
N GLY A 16 3.19 -7.29 -16.51
CA GLY A 16 3.35 -8.70 -16.85
C GLY A 16 4.72 -9.22 -16.44
N VAL A 17 4.74 -10.42 -15.89
CA VAL A 17 5.96 -11.14 -15.50
C VAL A 17 5.94 -12.56 -16.03
N VAL A 18 7.13 -13.10 -16.26
CA VAL A 18 7.34 -14.52 -16.56
C VAL A 18 8.02 -15.15 -15.36
N ALA A 19 7.34 -16.13 -14.77
CA ALA A 19 7.84 -16.88 -13.62
C ALA A 19 8.27 -18.27 -14.03
N SER A 20 9.40 -18.75 -13.48
CA SER A 20 9.89 -20.12 -13.63
C SER A 20 10.19 -20.66 -12.24
N ALA A 21 9.63 -21.83 -11.89
CA ALA A 21 9.88 -22.50 -10.64
C ALA A 21 10.75 -23.75 -10.85
N ASP A 22 11.77 -23.92 -9.97
CA ASP A 22 12.62 -25.09 -9.88
C ASP A 22 12.82 -25.43 -8.40
N GLY A 23 11.99 -26.37 -7.93
CA GLY A 23 11.87 -26.64 -6.49
C GLY A 23 11.40 -25.40 -5.74
N GLU A 24 12.19 -24.98 -4.74
CA GLU A 24 11.88 -23.79 -3.94
C GLU A 24 12.35 -22.48 -4.59
N LYS A 25 13.17 -22.56 -5.66
CA LYS A 25 13.71 -21.38 -6.32
C LYS A 25 12.75 -20.88 -7.39
N VAL A 26 12.31 -19.64 -7.24
CA VAL A 26 11.49 -18.93 -8.22
C VAL A 26 12.30 -17.82 -8.87
N SER A 27 12.40 -17.89 -10.19
CA SER A 27 13.06 -16.87 -11.03
C SER A 27 12.01 -16.03 -11.73
N ILE A 28 12.22 -14.72 -11.77
CA ILE A 28 11.26 -13.74 -12.34
C ILE A 28 11.99 -12.87 -13.36
N ARG A 29 11.34 -12.68 -14.51
CA ARG A 29 11.72 -11.64 -15.49
C ARG A 29 10.48 -10.90 -15.97
N GLY A 30 10.63 -9.71 -16.53
CA GLY A 30 9.54 -8.97 -17.13
C GLY A 30 9.02 -9.67 -18.39
N ASP A 31 7.71 -9.58 -18.62
CA ASP A 31 7.10 -10.05 -19.87
C ASP A 31 7.22 -8.96 -20.94
N GLU A 32 8.07 -9.18 -21.93
CA GLU A 32 8.34 -8.24 -23.01
C GLU A 32 7.12 -7.97 -23.90
N THR A 33 6.15 -8.89 -23.91
CA THR A 33 4.93 -8.78 -24.72
C THR A 33 3.76 -8.13 -24.00
N HIS A 34 3.88 -7.94 -22.65
CA HIS A 34 2.79 -7.36 -21.88
C HIS A 34 2.76 -5.83 -22.05
N PRO A 35 1.61 -5.25 -22.49
CA PRO A 35 1.55 -3.83 -22.88
C PRO A 35 1.66 -2.84 -21.72
N ALA A 36 1.54 -3.28 -20.47
CA ALA A 36 1.74 -2.39 -19.31
C ALA A 36 3.22 -2.06 -19.09
N ASN A 37 4.14 -2.97 -19.34
CA ASN A 37 5.55 -2.82 -18.93
C ASN A 37 6.60 -3.14 -19.99
N PHE A 38 6.27 -3.87 -21.06
CA PHE A 38 7.23 -4.24 -22.11
C PHE A 38 8.57 -4.75 -21.54
N GLY A 39 8.50 -5.74 -20.65
CA GLY A 39 9.66 -6.35 -20.01
C GLY A 39 10.29 -5.58 -18.85
N ARG A 40 9.89 -4.31 -18.60
CA ARG A 40 10.44 -3.50 -17.50
C ARG A 40 9.95 -4.02 -16.15
N LEU A 41 10.83 -3.97 -15.15
CA LEU A 41 10.49 -4.26 -13.74
C LEU A 41 11.08 -3.18 -12.82
N CYS A 42 10.48 -3.04 -11.65
CA CYS A 42 11.05 -2.29 -10.54
C CYS A 42 11.73 -3.25 -9.55
N VAL A 43 12.40 -2.72 -8.53
CA VAL A 43 13.07 -3.52 -7.51
C VAL A 43 12.14 -4.55 -6.84
N LYS A 44 10.89 -4.19 -6.54
CA LYS A 44 9.90 -5.13 -5.98
C LYS A 44 9.51 -6.23 -6.97
N GLY A 45 9.32 -5.86 -8.22
CA GLY A 45 9.01 -6.80 -9.30
C GLY A 45 10.13 -7.81 -9.55
N SER A 46 11.38 -7.35 -9.53
CA SER A 46 12.55 -8.25 -9.68
C SER A 46 12.79 -9.14 -8.46
N ALA A 47 12.26 -8.75 -7.28
CA ALA A 47 12.38 -9.51 -6.03
C ALA A 47 11.17 -10.44 -5.76
N LEU A 48 10.21 -10.55 -6.67
CA LEU A 48 8.98 -11.33 -6.45
C LEU A 48 9.26 -12.79 -6.08
N GLY A 49 10.24 -13.44 -6.71
CA GLY A 49 10.61 -14.81 -6.40
C GLY A 49 11.02 -15.02 -4.93
N GLU A 50 11.63 -14.00 -4.32
CA GLU A 50 12.05 -14.04 -2.92
C GLU A 50 10.87 -13.90 -1.94
N THR A 51 9.69 -13.50 -2.41
CA THR A 51 8.49 -13.36 -1.58
C THR A 51 7.61 -14.61 -1.54
N THR A 52 7.95 -15.68 -2.25
CA THR A 52 7.13 -16.89 -2.38
C THR A 52 7.38 -17.93 -1.28
N GLY A 53 8.38 -17.73 -0.42
CA GLY A 53 8.74 -18.64 0.66
C GLY A 53 7.61 -18.88 1.66
N LEU A 54 7.70 -20.01 2.38
CA LEU A 54 6.68 -20.45 3.34
C LEU A 54 6.90 -19.93 4.77
N GLN A 55 7.93 -19.12 5.02
CA GLN A 55 8.19 -18.56 6.33
C GLN A 55 7.01 -17.72 6.83
N GLY A 56 6.48 -18.06 8.01
CA GLY A 56 5.38 -17.36 8.66
C GLY A 56 4.02 -17.51 7.96
N ARG A 57 3.87 -18.48 7.05
CA ARG A 57 2.60 -18.76 6.33
C ARG A 57 1.57 -19.40 7.23
N LEU A 58 0.32 -19.00 7.05
CA LEU A 58 -0.85 -19.71 7.59
C LEU A 58 -1.17 -20.90 6.66
N LEU A 59 -1.02 -22.14 7.16
CA LEU A 59 -1.12 -23.35 6.34
C LEU A 59 -2.34 -24.20 6.67
N ARG A 60 -3.01 -23.95 7.80
CA ARG A 60 -4.21 -24.67 8.24
C ARG A 60 -5.24 -23.70 8.82
N PRO A 61 -6.54 -24.01 8.75
CA PRO A 61 -7.56 -23.21 9.42
C PRO A 61 -7.35 -23.20 10.93
N VAL A 62 -7.66 -22.06 11.56
CA VAL A 62 -7.56 -21.88 13.00
C VAL A 62 -8.88 -21.35 13.54
N VAL A 63 -9.39 -21.98 14.60
CA VAL A 63 -10.58 -21.53 15.34
C VAL A 63 -10.19 -21.37 16.81
N ASP A 64 -10.43 -20.20 17.37
CA ASP A 64 -10.12 -19.83 18.77
C ASP A 64 -8.70 -20.25 19.18
N GLY A 65 -7.73 -19.98 18.31
CA GLY A 65 -6.30 -20.25 18.52
C GLY A 65 -5.87 -21.70 18.28
N ARG A 66 -6.75 -22.60 17.84
CA ARG A 66 -6.45 -24.00 17.58
C ARG A 66 -6.54 -24.33 16.09
N GLU A 67 -5.54 -25.02 15.56
CA GLU A 67 -5.63 -25.59 14.22
C GLU A 67 -6.74 -26.64 14.15
N VAL A 68 -7.56 -26.55 13.11
CA VAL A 68 -8.70 -27.45 12.87
C VAL A 68 -8.78 -27.83 11.38
N ALA A 69 -9.57 -28.85 11.07
CA ALA A 69 -9.87 -29.19 9.67
C ALA A 69 -10.88 -28.22 9.05
N TRP A 70 -10.88 -28.09 7.73
CA TRP A 70 -11.79 -27.21 6.99
C TRP A 70 -13.27 -27.39 7.32
N PRO A 71 -13.84 -28.63 7.41
CA PRO A 71 -15.26 -28.79 7.74
C PRO A 71 -15.63 -28.17 9.08
N GLN A 72 -14.75 -28.26 10.09
CA GLN A 72 -14.97 -27.67 11.38
C GLN A 72 -14.89 -26.12 11.30
N ALA A 73 -13.86 -25.57 10.65
CA ALA A 73 -13.70 -24.12 10.52
C ALA A 73 -14.88 -23.47 9.77
N LEU A 74 -15.33 -24.09 8.69
CA LEU A 74 -16.46 -23.63 7.89
C LEU A 74 -17.78 -23.75 8.66
N GLY A 75 -18.00 -24.87 9.37
CA GLY A 75 -19.18 -25.08 10.20
C GLY A 75 -19.30 -24.03 11.31
N GLU A 76 -18.22 -23.82 12.07
CA GLU A 76 -18.16 -22.81 13.13
C GLU A 76 -18.40 -21.39 12.58
N ALA A 77 -17.76 -21.03 11.47
CA ALA A 77 -17.94 -19.71 10.86
C ALA A 77 -19.38 -19.51 10.39
N GLY A 78 -19.95 -20.49 9.68
CA GLY A 78 -21.33 -20.43 9.20
C GLY A 78 -22.35 -20.37 10.33
N GLU A 79 -22.17 -21.13 11.39
CA GLU A 79 -23.05 -21.13 12.56
C GLU A 79 -23.00 -19.79 13.30
N ARG A 80 -21.80 -19.28 13.61
CA ARG A 80 -21.62 -18.00 14.30
C ARG A 80 -22.18 -16.82 13.49
N LEU A 81 -21.94 -16.80 12.16
CA LEU A 81 -22.54 -15.79 11.27
C LEU A 81 -24.06 -15.87 11.25
N ARG A 82 -24.62 -17.07 11.09
CA ARG A 82 -26.07 -17.28 11.06
C ARG A 82 -26.73 -16.80 12.36
N ASN A 83 -26.12 -17.12 13.51
CA ASN A 83 -26.61 -16.69 14.81
C ASN A 83 -26.63 -15.16 14.92
N ILE A 84 -25.56 -14.47 14.48
CA ILE A 84 -25.50 -13.00 14.49
C ILE A 84 -26.55 -12.42 13.55
N ILE A 85 -26.71 -12.98 12.33
CA ILE A 85 -27.72 -12.50 11.36
C ILE A 85 -29.12 -12.68 11.92
N ASN A 86 -29.42 -13.82 12.54
CA ASN A 86 -30.73 -14.11 13.09
C ASN A 86 -31.08 -13.23 14.31
N GLU A 87 -30.10 -12.91 15.15
CA GLU A 87 -30.30 -12.13 16.37
C GLU A 87 -30.31 -10.61 16.11
N TRP A 88 -29.39 -10.12 15.24
CA TRP A 88 -29.10 -8.70 15.06
C TRP A 88 -29.42 -8.19 13.66
N GLY A 89 -29.80 -9.07 12.74
CA GLY A 89 -30.04 -8.73 11.33
C GLY A 89 -28.78 -8.66 10.48
N PRO A 90 -28.94 -8.54 9.13
CA PRO A 90 -27.83 -8.54 8.17
C PRO A 90 -26.88 -7.34 8.32
N GLN A 91 -27.38 -6.20 8.84
CA GLN A 91 -26.57 -5.00 9.05
C GLN A 91 -25.50 -5.17 10.16
N ALA A 92 -25.64 -6.18 11.01
CA ALA A 92 -24.66 -6.51 12.05
C ALA A 92 -23.43 -7.26 11.52
N VAL A 93 -23.40 -7.59 10.22
CA VAL A 93 -22.29 -8.26 9.53
C VAL A 93 -21.61 -7.30 8.56
N ALA A 94 -20.27 -7.35 8.51
CA ALA A 94 -19.48 -6.57 7.58
C ALA A 94 -18.35 -7.40 6.96
N PHE A 95 -17.99 -7.09 5.71
CA PHE A 95 -16.81 -7.60 5.03
C PHE A 95 -15.83 -6.45 4.77
N TYR A 96 -14.54 -6.70 4.97
CA TYR A 96 -13.48 -5.75 4.65
C TYR A 96 -12.48 -6.39 3.72
N ALA A 97 -12.60 -6.10 2.43
CA ALA A 97 -11.85 -6.70 1.33
C ALA A 97 -10.55 -5.93 1.02
N SER A 98 -9.87 -6.32 -0.05
CA SER A 98 -8.57 -5.78 -0.43
C SER A 98 -8.40 -5.66 -1.93
N GLY A 99 -7.74 -4.61 -2.39
CA GLY A 99 -7.25 -4.47 -3.77
C GLY A 99 -6.15 -5.46 -4.16
N GLN A 100 -5.78 -6.37 -3.27
CA GLN A 100 -4.89 -7.51 -3.50
C GLN A 100 -5.66 -8.77 -3.93
N LEU A 101 -6.98 -8.82 -3.71
CA LEU A 101 -7.83 -9.92 -4.15
C LEU A 101 -7.95 -9.94 -5.67
N LEU A 102 -8.19 -11.11 -6.22
CA LEU A 102 -8.55 -11.26 -7.63
C LEU A 102 -9.99 -10.78 -7.86
N THR A 103 -10.33 -10.47 -9.10
CA THR A 103 -11.69 -10.04 -9.48
C THR A 103 -12.73 -11.07 -9.08
N GLU A 104 -12.43 -12.35 -9.23
CA GLU A 104 -13.27 -13.47 -8.85
C GLU A 104 -13.54 -13.52 -7.34
N ASP A 105 -12.52 -13.25 -6.52
CA ASP A 105 -12.64 -13.20 -5.06
C ASP A 105 -13.55 -12.03 -4.64
N TYR A 106 -13.32 -10.85 -5.22
CA TYR A 106 -14.15 -9.66 -4.99
C TYR A 106 -15.60 -9.87 -5.39
N TYR A 107 -15.83 -10.49 -6.57
CA TYR A 107 -17.17 -10.77 -7.06
C TYR A 107 -17.93 -11.69 -6.11
N ALA A 108 -17.30 -12.78 -5.69
CA ALA A 108 -17.89 -13.73 -4.74
C ALA A 108 -18.26 -13.04 -3.41
N ALA A 109 -17.35 -12.21 -2.86
CA ALA A 109 -17.58 -11.49 -1.62
C ALA A 109 -18.73 -10.46 -1.75
N ASN A 110 -18.75 -9.69 -2.84
CA ASN A 110 -19.78 -8.69 -3.10
C ASN A 110 -21.16 -9.34 -3.29
N LYS A 111 -21.23 -10.42 -4.09
CA LYS A 111 -22.47 -11.19 -4.31
C LYS A 111 -23.01 -11.78 -3.00
N LEU A 112 -22.13 -12.35 -2.16
CA LEU A 112 -22.55 -12.90 -0.88
C LEU A 112 -23.11 -11.81 0.05
N MET A 113 -22.35 -10.74 0.25
CA MET A 113 -22.75 -9.70 1.21
C MET A 113 -24.00 -8.95 0.76
N LYS A 114 -23.99 -8.40 -0.46
CA LYS A 114 -25.08 -7.57 -0.97
C LYS A 114 -26.29 -8.38 -1.46
N GLY A 115 -26.01 -9.52 -2.12
CA GLY A 115 -27.05 -10.29 -2.77
C GLY A 115 -27.79 -11.25 -1.84
N PHE A 116 -27.08 -11.89 -0.91
CA PHE A 116 -27.63 -13.02 -0.15
C PHE A 116 -27.67 -12.81 1.37
N ILE A 117 -26.67 -12.18 1.98
CA ILE A 117 -26.78 -11.70 3.36
C ILE A 117 -27.74 -10.52 3.42
N GLY A 118 -27.72 -9.64 2.43
CA GLY A 118 -28.70 -8.58 2.27
C GLY A 118 -28.31 -7.25 2.92
N ALA A 119 -27.03 -7.01 3.13
CA ALA A 119 -26.49 -5.73 3.56
C ALA A 119 -25.34 -5.28 2.67
N ALA A 120 -25.14 -3.97 2.51
CA ALA A 120 -24.06 -3.44 1.70
C ALA A 120 -22.79 -3.10 2.52
N ASN A 121 -22.66 -3.65 3.73
CA ASN A 121 -21.48 -3.45 4.59
C ASN A 121 -20.27 -4.27 4.09
N ILE A 122 -19.92 -4.08 2.83
CA ILE A 122 -18.65 -4.54 2.25
C ILE A 122 -17.90 -3.32 1.76
N ASP A 123 -16.71 -3.11 2.32
CA ASP A 123 -15.78 -2.09 1.86
C ASP A 123 -14.38 -2.67 1.74
N THR A 124 -13.41 -1.88 1.33
CA THR A 124 -12.09 -2.37 0.95
C THR A 124 -11.03 -1.34 1.28
N ASN A 125 -9.79 -1.78 1.44
CA ASN A 125 -8.66 -0.85 1.58
C ASN A 125 -8.43 0.02 0.32
N SER A 126 -9.09 -0.26 -0.80
CA SER A 126 -9.14 0.65 -1.96
C SER A 126 -9.86 1.97 -1.63
N ARG A 127 -10.75 1.98 -0.62
CA ARG A 127 -11.32 3.19 -0.03
C ARG A 127 -10.24 4.16 0.44
N LEU A 128 -9.17 3.64 1.03
CA LEU A 128 -8.06 4.43 1.54
C LEU A 128 -7.14 4.96 0.44
N CYS A 129 -7.27 4.44 -0.80
CA CYS A 129 -6.35 4.71 -1.90
C CYS A 129 -6.92 5.73 -2.90
N MET A 130 -8.16 5.52 -3.39
CA MET A 130 -8.64 6.20 -4.59
C MET A 130 -10.13 6.47 -4.64
N SER A 131 -10.87 6.34 -3.55
CA SER A 131 -12.32 6.51 -3.58
C SER A 131 -12.75 7.94 -3.92
N SER A 132 -11.93 8.95 -3.62
CA SER A 132 -12.16 10.33 -4.04
C SER A 132 -12.15 10.47 -5.57
N ALA A 133 -11.25 9.77 -6.26
CA ALA A 133 -11.25 9.74 -7.73
C ALA A 133 -12.49 9.04 -8.30
N VAL A 134 -12.95 7.96 -7.66
CA VAL A 134 -14.22 7.29 -8.04
C VAL A 134 -15.38 8.27 -7.99
N VAL A 135 -15.52 9.01 -6.89
CA VAL A 135 -16.57 10.03 -6.73
C VAL A 135 -16.40 11.17 -7.74
N GLY A 136 -15.16 11.62 -7.96
CA GLY A 136 -14.85 12.66 -8.94
C GLY A 136 -15.32 12.29 -10.35
N TYR A 137 -15.02 11.07 -10.80
CA TYR A 137 -15.48 10.56 -12.09
C TYR A 137 -16.99 10.39 -12.16
N LYS A 138 -17.61 9.80 -11.12
CA LYS A 138 -19.08 9.65 -11.07
C LYS A 138 -19.81 11.00 -11.12
N ARG A 139 -19.33 12.02 -10.41
CA ARG A 139 -19.92 13.38 -10.45
C ARG A 139 -19.80 14.00 -11.84
N ALA A 140 -18.66 13.81 -12.52
CA ALA A 140 -18.39 14.41 -13.82
C ALA A 140 -19.02 13.63 -14.98
N PHE A 141 -18.97 12.29 -14.94
CA PHE A 141 -19.30 11.42 -16.09
C PHE A 141 -20.54 10.54 -15.86
N GLY A 142 -21.11 10.55 -14.66
CA GLY A 142 -22.23 9.65 -14.30
C GLY A 142 -21.80 8.22 -13.98
N GLU A 143 -20.59 7.82 -14.33
CA GLU A 143 -20.02 6.48 -14.13
C GLU A 143 -18.57 6.56 -13.66
N ASP A 144 -18.11 5.53 -12.97
CA ASP A 144 -16.73 5.40 -12.52
C ASP A 144 -15.83 4.87 -13.65
N VAL A 145 -15.41 5.74 -14.55
CA VAL A 145 -14.58 5.40 -15.70
C VAL A 145 -13.32 6.25 -15.77
N VAL A 146 -12.17 5.61 -15.79
CA VAL A 146 -10.87 6.26 -16.03
C VAL A 146 -10.71 6.49 -17.53
N PRO A 147 -10.56 7.74 -18.02
CA PRO A 147 -10.58 8.03 -19.46
C PRO A 147 -9.28 7.71 -20.20
N CYS A 148 -8.14 7.61 -19.49
CA CYS A 148 -6.80 7.55 -20.10
C CYS A 148 -6.20 6.15 -20.11
N SER A 149 -5.13 5.99 -20.91
CA SER A 149 -4.26 4.82 -20.99
C SER A 149 -2.78 5.19 -20.76
N TYR A 150 -1.89 4.20 -20.69
CA TYR A 150 -0.46 4.46 -20.54
C TYR A 150 0.16 5.06 -21.80
N GLU A 151 -0.36 4.75 -22.98
CA GLU A 151 0.03 5.37 -24.23
C GLU A 151 -0.26 6.87 -24.25
N ASP A 152 -1.32 7.34 -23.57
CA ASP A 152 -1.61 8.75 -23.46
C ASP A 152 -0.50 9.52 -22.73
N VAL A 153 0.15 8.90 -21.74
CA VAL A 153 1.30 9.49 -21.04
C VAL A 153 2.47 9.69 -22.00
N GLU A 154 2.73 8.71 -22.86
CA GLU A 154 3.82 8.73 -23.84
C GLU A 154 3.55 9.71 -25.01
N ASN A 155 2.27 9.92 -25.33
CA ASN A 155 1.83 10.78 -26.43
C ASN A 155 1.56 12.24 -26.03
N SER A 156 1.73 12.61 -24.76
CA SER A 156 1.46 13.96 -24.27
C SER A 156 2.61 14.91 -24.58
N ASP A 157 2.28 16.21 -24.73
CA ASP A 157 3.27 17.29 -24.81
C ASP A 157 3.57 17.91 -23.45
N LEU A 158 2.57 17.81 -22.53
CA LEU A 158 2.69 18.21 -21.12
C LEU A 158 2.16 17.09 -20.23
N VAL A 159 3.01 16.59 -19.34
CA VAL A 159 2.65 15.65 -18.28
C VAL A 159 2.70 16.34 -16.93
N VAL A 160 1.57 16.41 -16.25
CA VAL A 160 1.45 16.99 -14.90
C VAL A 160 1.27 15.85 -13.91
N LEU A 161 2.15 15.74 -12.90
CA LEU A 161 2.04 14.76 -11.81
C LEU A 161 1.65 15.50 -10.52
N VAL A 162 0.50 15.19 -9.97
CA VAL A 162 -0.06 15.89 -8.80
C VAL A 162 -0.24 14.92 -7.64
N GLY A 163 0.41 15.20 -6.51
CA GLY A 163 0.36 14.33 -5.33
C GLY A 163 0.76 12.89 -5.64
N SER A 164 1.76 12.73 -6.53
CA SER A 164 2.17 11.46 -7.08
C SER A 164 3.69 11.33 -7.10
N ASN A 165 4.25 10.58 -6.14
CA ASN A 165 5.65 10.15 -6.24
C ASN A 165 5.75 8.91 -7.14
N ALA A 166 5.47 9.08 -8.43
CA ALA A 166 5.38 7.99 -9.41
C ALA A 166 6.67 7.16 -9.49
N ALA A 167 7.84 7.78 -9.31
CA ALA A 167 9.13 7.09 -9.28
C ALA A 167 9.17 5.95 -8.23
N TRP A 168 8.42 6.09 -7.12
CA TRP A 168 8.35 5.10 -6.04
C TRP A 168 7.04 4.32 -5.99
N THR A 169 5.92 4.94 -6.40
CA THR A 169 4.58 4.34 -6.29
C THR A 169 4.13 3.58 -7.54
N HIS A 170 4.57 4.05 -8.72
CA HIS A 170 4.28 3.45 -10.03
C HIS A 170 5.56 3.38 -10.89
N PRO A 171 6.61 2.69 -10.41
CA PRO A 171 7.97 2.87 -10.95
C PRO A 171 8.09 2.55 -12.45
N VAL A 172 7.38 1.53 -12.92
CA VAL A 172 7.48 1.14 -14.33
C VAL A 172 6.77 2.13 -15.26
N LEU A 173 5.64 2.70 -14.83
CA LEU A 173 5.00 3.79 -15.58
C LEU A 173 5.91 5.05 -15.60
N TYR A 174 6.58 5.34 -14.49
CA TYR A 174 7.58 6.40 -14.43
C TYR A 174 8.76 6.14 -15.38
N GLN A 175 9.26 4.89 -15.47
CA GLN A 175 10.28 4.52 -16.45
C GLN A 175 9.81 4.75 -17.90
N ARG A 176 8.54 4.47 -18.21
CA ARG A 176 7.93 4.75 -19.51
C ARG A 176 7.89 6.26 -19.79
N LEU A 177 7.52 7.07 -18.80
CA LEU A 177 7.53 8.52 -18.91
C LEU A 177 8.96 9.06 -19.12
N VAL A 178 9.94 8.58 -18.38
CA VAL A 178 11.37 8.93 -18.58
C VAL A 178 11.82 8.66 -20.01
N GLN A 179 11.47 7.47 -20.53
CA GLN A 179 11.80 7.10 -21.91
C GLN A 179 11.07 7.97 -22.93
N ALA A 180 9.79 8.27 -22.70
CA ALA A 180 9.01 9.16 -23.58
C ALA A 180 9.61 10.57 -23.64
N LYS A 181 10.01 11.13 -22.50
CA LYS A 181 10.68 12.44 -22.42
C LYS A 181 12.06 12.41 -23.11
N HIS A 182 12.81 11.32 -22.96
CA HIS A 182 14.08 11.13 -23.68
C HIS A 182 13.87 11.12 -25.20
N ASN A 183 12.83 10.42 -25.66
CA ASN A 183 12.48 10.33 -27.08
C ASN A 183 11.91 11.65 -27.62
N ASN A 184 11.26 12.44 -26.78
CA ASN A 184 10.71 13.77 -27.09
C ASN A 184 11.19 14.81 -26.06
N PRO A 185 12.39 15.40 -26.22
CA PRO A 185 12.93 16.39 -25.29
C PRO A 185 12.08 17.68 -25.14
N GLN A 186 11.13 17.91 -26.04
CA GLN A 186 10.21 19.07 -25.96
C GLN A 186 9.06 18.81 -25.00
N MET A 187 8.78 17.54 -24.63
CA MET A 187 7.80 17.19 -23.60
C MET A 187 8.13 17.92 -22.31
N LYS A 188 7.14 18.61 -21.74
CA LYS A 188 7.26 19.25 -20.43
C LYS A 188 6.71 18.34 -19.34
N VAL A 189 7.39 18.32 -18.20
CA VAL A 189 6.95 17.59 -17.00
C VAL A 189 6.86 18.57 -15.84
N VAL A 190 5.65 18.67 -15.26
CA VAL A 190 5.39 19.48 -14.07
C VAL A 190 5.06 18.54 -12.91
N VAL A 191 5.75 18.70 -11.78
CA VAL A 191 5.46 17.96 -10.55
C VAL A 191 4.87 18.92 -9.53
N ILE A 192 3.70 18.60 -9.02
CA ILE A 192 2.97 19.36 -7.99
C ILE A 192 2.91 18.48 -6.74
N ASP A 193 3.79 18.75 -5.79
CA ASP A 193 3.95 18.00 -4.56
C ASP A 193 4.63 18.88 -3.51
N PRO A 194 4.19 18.92 -2.25
CA PRO A 194 4.87 19.66 -1.18
C PRO A 194 6.35 19.30 -1.03
N ARG A 195 6.68 18.04 -1.32
CA ARG A 195 8.05 17.51 -1.21
C ARG A 195 8.73 17.43 -2.57
N LYS A 196 10.04 17.71 -2.59
CA LYS A 196 10.88 17.40 -3.76
C LYS A 196 11.22 15.90 -3.75
N THR A 197 10.36 15.10 -4.36
CA THR A 197 10.52 13.63 -4.44
C THR A 197 11.42 13.22 -5.61
N ALA A 198 11.79 11.92 -5.68
CA ALA A 198 12.53 11.36 -6.81
C ALA A 198 11.81 11.54 -8.16
N THR A 199 10.51 11.73 -8.16
CA THR A 199 9.74 12.06 -9.37
C THR A 199 10.15 13.41 -9.98
N CYS A 200 10.71 14.33 -9.18
CA CYS A 200 11.19 15.62 -9.63
C CYS A 200 12.49 15.54 -10.46
N ASP A 201 13.16 14.41 -10.54
CA ASP A 201 14.43 14.26 -11.26
C ASP A 201 14.29 14.56 -12.76
N ILE A 202 13.10 14.39 -13.33
CA ILE A 202 12.80 14.71 -14.73
C ILE A 202 11.90 15.93 -14.90
N ALA A 203 11.54 16.62 -13.81
CA ALA A 203 10.64 17.76 -13.85
C ALA A 203 11.31 19.00 -14.46
N ASP A 204 10.61 19.65 -15.38
CA ASP A 204 10.97 20.99 -15.87
C ASP A 204 10.51 22.06 -14.87
N LEU A 205 9.46 21.78 -14.09
CA LEU A 205 8.93 22.65 -13.04
C LEU A 205 8.44 21.82 -11.85
N HIS A 206 8.82 22.22 -10.64
CA HIS A 206 8.32 21.67 -9.38
C HIS A 206 7.58 22.75 -8.60
N LEU A 207 6.28 22.55 -8.38
CA LEU A 207 5.43 23.41 -7.57
C LEU A 207 5.27 22.81 -6.18
N ALA A 208 6.07 23.28 -5.22
CA ALA A 208 6.07 22.84 -3.83
C ALA A 208 4.98 23.54 -3.03
N LEU A 209 3.71 23.30 -3.36
CA LEU A 209 2.56 23.99 -2.76
C LEU A 209 2.36 23.62 -1.29
N ARG A 210 1.64 24.48 -0.57
CA ARG A 210 1.17 24.19 0.78
C ARG A 210 0.22 22.99 0.76
N PRO A 211 0.38 22.00 1.66
CA PRO A 211 -0.54 20.86 1.76
C PRO A 211 -2.01 21.29 1.84
N GLY A 212 -2.87 20.61 1.10
CA GLY A 212 -4.31 20.86 1.07
C GLY A 212 -4.76 21.95 0.09
N SER A 213 -3.83 22.67 -0.55
CA SER A 213 -4.17 23.81 -1.43
C SER A 213 -4.34 23.47 -2.91
N ASP A 214 -4.23 22.22 -3.30
CA ASP A 214 -4.28 21.73 -4.69
C ASP A 214 -5.50 22.24 -5.46
N ALA A 215 -6.68 22.24 -4.84
CA ALA A 215 -7.91 22.70 -5.48
C ALA A 215 -7.81 24.16 -5.94
N GLY A 216 -7.20 25.04 -5.13
CA GLY A 216 -7.00 26.45 -5.47
C GLY A 216 -6.14 26.64 -6.73
N LEU A 217 -5.10 25.82 -6.90
CA LEU A 217 -4.25 25.87 -8.08
C LEU A 217 -5.03 25.52 -9.36
N PHE A 218 -5.85 24.49 -9.34
CA PHE A 218 -6.65 24.07 -10.51
C PHE A 218 -7.89 24.95 -10.71
N VAL A 219 -8.51 25.47 -9.66
CA VAL A 219 -9.61 26.46 -9.80
C VAL A 219 -9.08 27.76 -10.40
N GLY A 220 -7.86 28.21 -10.03
CA GLY A 220 -7.22 29.34 -10.67
C GLY A 220 -6.95 29.13 -12.16
N LEU A 221 -6.45 27.95 -12.54
CA LEU A 221 -6.26 27.59 -13.95
C LEU A 221 -7.60 27.54 -14.72
N LEU A 222 -8.65 26.97 -14.10
CA LEU A 222 -9.98 26.95 -14.69
C LEU A 222 -10.51 28.38 -14.92
N ASN A 223 -10.35 29.28 -13.94
CA ASN A 223 -10.74 30.68 -14.06
C ASN A 223 -10.01 31.39 -15.21
N LEU A 224 -8.71 31.13 -15.35
CA LEU A 224 -7.93 31.67 -16.45
C LEU A 224 -8.47 31.20 -17.81
N ILE A 225 -8.70 29.90 -17.98
CA ILE A 225 -9.22 29.32 -19.23
C ILE A 225 -10.62 29.87 -19.56
N GLN A 226 -11.44 30.13 -18.54
CA GLN A 226 -12.80 30.68 -18.71
C GLN A 226 -12.82 32.21 -18.83
N GLY A 227 -11.69 32.90 -18.71
CA GLY A 227 -11.64 34.36 -18.67
C GLY A 227 -12.32 35.01 -17.45
N ARG A 228 -12.37 34.28 -16.33
CA ARG A 228 -12.94 34.76 -15.06
C ARG A 228 -11.88 35.35 -14.14
N GLY A 229 -12.24 36.37 -13.38
CA GLY A 229 -11.32 37.10 -12.50
C GLY A 229 -11.39 36.74 -11.01
N GLU A 230 -12.14 35.71 -10.63
CA GLU A 230 -12.39 35.38 -9.21
C GLU A 230 -11.16 34.78 -8.51
N TRP A 231 -10.34 34.01 -9.26
CA TRP A 231 -9.10 33.40 -8.77
C TRP A 231 -7.88 33.82 -9.60
N PRO A 232 -7.46 35.10 -9.55
CA PRO A 232 -6.28 35.54 -10.26
C PRO A 232 -5.00 34.96 -9.64
N ILE A 233 -3.90 34.93 -10.42
CA ILE A 233 -2.61 34.35 -9.99
C ILE A 233 -2.15 34.86 -8.61
N PRO A 234 -2.24 36.17 -8.24
CA PRO A 234 -1.85 36.57 -6.90
C PRO A 234 -2.65 35.94 -5.76
N ARG A 235 -3.95 35.68 -5.98
CA ARG A 235 -4.79 34.97 -5.01
C ARG A 235 -4.38 33.51 -4.90
N VAL A 236 -4.13 32.85 -6.02
CA VAL A 236 -3.64 31.45 -6.06
C VAL A 236 -2.28 31.37 -5.37
N ALA A 237 -1.37 32.29 -5.63
CA ALA A 237 -0.04 32.36 -5.03
C ALA A 237 -0.11 32.43 -3.49
N ALA A 238 -0.95 33.31 -2.96
CA ALA A 238 -1.17 33.46 -1.52
C ALA A 238 -1.85 32.18 -0.91
N PHE A 239 -2.80 31.58 -1.62
CA PHE A 239 -3.51 30.40 -1.16
C PHE A 239 -2.63 29.16 -1.15
N CYS A 240 -1.85 28.95 -2.21
CA CYS A 240 -0.98 27.79 -2.39
C CYS A 240 0.42 27.94 -1.78
N ASP A 241 0.77 29.15 -1.34
CA ASP A 241 2.14 29.52 -0.91
C ASP A 241 3.18 29.20 -1.99
N LEU A 242 2.94 29.70 -3.20
CA LEU A 242 3.77 29.50 -4.38
C LEU A 242 4.16 30.85 -5.01
N PRO A 243 5.33 30.94 -5.69
CA PRO A 243 5.68 32.10 -6.51
C PRO A 243 4.71 32.31 -7.67
N SER A 244 4.30 33.56 -7.91
CA SER A 244 3.34 33.88 -8.98
C SER A 244 3.87 33.57 -10.39
N ASP A 245 5.16 33.72 -10.62
CA ASP A 245 5.84 33.43 -11.88
C ASP A 245 5.85 31.92 -12.19
N GLU A 246 6.06 31.07 -11.19
CA GLU A 246 5.97 29.62 -11.35
C GLU A 246 4.53 29.15 -11.69
N ILE A 247 3.53 29.75 -11.03
CA ILE A 247 2.12 29.51 -11.35
C ILE A 247 1.82 29.94 -12.77
N GLY A 248 2.28 31.17 -13.17
CA GLY A 248 2.12 31.68 -14.52
C GLY A 248 2.75 30.77 -15.57
N THR A 249 3.94 30.26 -15.31
CA THR A 249 4.63 29.28 -16.17
C THR A 249 3.83 27.99 -16.34
N PHE A 250 3.34 27.42 -15.25
CA PHE A 250 2.50 26.21 -15.31
C PHE A 250 1.22 26.44 -16.10
N TYR A 251 0.55 27.57 -15.87
CA TYR A 251 -0.71 27.90 -16.55
C TYR A 251 -0.49 28.12 -18.05
N ASP A 252 0.58 28.86 -18.42
CA ASP A 252 0.94 29.05 -19.82
C ASP A 252 1.22 27.71 -20.52
N TRP A 253 2.02 26.83 -19.92
CA TRP A 253 2.28 25.52 -20.50
C TRP A 253 1.02 24.67 -20.63
N PHE A 254 0.13 24.71 -19.63
CA PHE A 254 -1.11 23.93 -19.73
C PHE A 254 -2.04 24.45 -20.84
N VAL A 255 -2.18 25.76 -20.96
CA VAL A 255 -3.05 26.37 -21.98
C VAL A 255 -2.48 26.15 -23.38
N THR A 256 -1.19 26.34 -23.58
CA THR A 256 -0.54 26.29 -24.88
C THR A 256 -0.23 24.88 -25.39
N ALA A 257 -0.02 23.91 -24.52
CA ALA A 257 0.24 22.51 -24.89
C ALA A 257 -0.92 21.93 -25.70
N PRO A 258 -0.69 21.40 -26.92
CA PRO A 258 -1.74 20.74 -27.70
C PRO A 258 -2.34 19.53 -26.99
N ARG A 259 -1.50 18.75 -26.28
CA ARG A 259 -1.88 17.56 -25.54
C ARG A 259 -1.34 17.65 -24.11
N ALA A 260 -2.21 17.60 -23.13
CA ALA A 260 -1.86 17.60 -21.71
C ALA A 260 -2.59 16.50 -20.97
N ILE A 261 -1.84 15.76 -20.16
CA ILE A 261 -2.36 14.73 -19.25
C ILE A 261 -2.00 15.09 -17.80
N THR A 262 -2.94 14.89 -16.89
CA THR A 262 -2.70 15.09 -15.45
C THR A 262 -2.82 13.76 -14.72
N LEU A 263 -1.68 13.25 -14.24
CA LEU A 263 -1.60 12.05 -13.41
C LEU A 263 -1.75 12.43 -11.93
N TYR A 264 -2.68 11.82 -11.22
CA TYR A 264 -2.86 12.09 -9.80
C TYR A 264 -3.10 10.81 -8.99
N THR A 265 -2.68 10.83 -7.73
CA THR A 265 -2.75 9.68 -6.84
C THR A 265 -3.15 10.09 -5.42
N MET A 266 -2.60 9.43 -4.41
CA MET A 266 -2.97 9.56 -3.01
C MET A 266 -2.77 10.97 -2.43
N GLY A 267 -1.85 11.78 -2.96
CA GLY A 267 -1.69 13.19 -2.52
C GLY A 267 -2.93 14.04 -2.77
N ILE A 268 -3.68 13.72 -3.82
CA ILE A 268 -4.98 14.32 -4.12
C ILE A 268 -6.10 13.58 -3.37
N ASN A 269 -6.09 12.24 -3.46
CA ASN A 269 -7.22 11.43 -3.03
C ASN A 269 -7.37 11.36 -1.51
N GLN A 270 -6.26 11.24 -0.76
CA GLN A 270 -6.25 11.09 0.70
C GLN A 270 -6.35 12.44 1.43
N SER A 271 -7.43 13.15 1.17
CA SER A 271 -7.73 14.48 1.71
C SER A 271 -9.19 14.55 2.11
N SER A 272 -9.51 15.33 3.15
CA SER A 272 -10.88 15.61 3.53
C SER A 272 -11.70 16.41 2.49
N SER A 273 -11.04 16.88 1.43
CA SER A 273 -11.64 17.49 0.22
C SER A 273 -11.20 16.78 -1.06
N GLY A 274 -10.85 15.48 -0.97
CA GLY A 274 -10.28 14.71 -2.08
C GLY A 274 -11.19 14.65 -3.31
N SER A 275 -12.49 14.46 -3.14
CA SER A 275 -13.46 14.45 -4.23
C SER A 275 -13.48 15.78 -5.00
N ASP A 276 -13.45 16.90 -4.29
CA ASP A 276 -13.43 18.24 -4.90
C ASP A 276 -12.10 18.52 -5.61
N LYS A 277 -10.98 18.10 -5.04
CA LYS A 277 -9.67 18.18 -5.72
C LYS A 277 -9.65 17.40 -7.02
N CYS A 278 -10.22 16.19 -7.05
CA CYS A 278 -10.38 15.41 -8.27
C CYS A 278 -11.23 16.14 -9.30
N ASN A 279 -12.36 16.73 -8.88
CA ASN A 279 -13.23 17.50 -9.76
C ASN A 279 -12.57 18.80 -10.26
N ALA A 280 -11.74 19.47 -9.46
CA ALA A 280 -10.97 20.64 -9.92
C ALA A 280 -10.04 20.27 -11.09
N ILE A 281 -9.37 19.12 -11.02
CA ILE A 281 -8.53 18.61 -12.12
C ILE A 281 -9.39 18.24 -13.35
N ILE A 282 -10.48 17.50 -13.14
CA ILE A 282 -11.37 17.07 -14.24
C ILE A 282 -11.96 18.28 -14.96
N ASN A 283 -12.43 19.30 -14.24
CA ASN A 283 -13.02 20.50 -14.78
C ASN A 283 -12.07 21.23 -15.76
N VAL A 284 -10.79 21.32 -15.40
CA VAL A 284 -9.76 21.95 -16.26
C VAL A 284 -9.62 21.20 -17.57
N HIS A 285 -9.57 19.88 -17.55
CA HIS A 285 -9.49 19.05 -18.76
C HIS A 285 -10.74 19.18 -19.64
N LEU A 286 -11.92 19.14 -19.03
CA LEU A 286 -13.20 19.30 -19.77
C LEU A 286 -13.28 20.67 -20.43
N THR A 287 -12.97 21.74 -19.71
CA THR A 287 -13.10 23.12 -20.21
C THR A 287 -12.07 23.43 -21.28
N SER A 288 -10.83 22.93 -21.15
CA SER A 288 -9.77 23.16 -22.15
C SER A 288 -9.89 22.28 -23.40
N GLY A 289 -10.83 21.33 -23.46
CA GLY A 289 -10.96 20.34 -24.52
C GLY A 289 -9.81 19.32 -24.59
N LYS A 290 -8.99 19.24 -23.53
CA LYS A 290 -7.90 18.27 -23.39
C LYS A 290 -8.43 17.00 -22.71
N PHE A 291 -9.40 16.36 -23.34
CA PHE A 291 -10.15 15.23 -22.79
C PHE A 291 -10.60 14.26 -23.90
N ASN A 292 -10.62 12.97 -23.62
CA ASN A 292 -11.07 11.87 -24.50
C ASN A 292 -10.46 11.92 -25.90
N ARG A 293 -9.17 12.16 -25.96
CA ARG A 293 -8.36 12.12 -27.18
C ARG A 293 -6.91 11.73 -26.81
N PRO A 294 -6.15 11.15 -27.75
CA PRO A 294 -4.79 10.67 -27.45
C PRO A 294 -3.91 11.75 -26.79
N GLY A 295 -3.23 11.37 -25.70
CA GLY A 295 -2.35 12.23 -24.94
C GLY A 295 -3.03 13.24 -24.01
N CYS A 296 -4.35 13.12 -23.78
CA CYS A 296 -5.12 14.12 -23.04
C CYS A 296 -6.06 13.51 -22.02
N GLY A 297 -6.08 14.06 -20.81
CA GLY A 297 -7.11 13.76 -19.82
C GLY A 297 -6.65 13.75 -18.38
N PRO A 298 -7.61 13.65 -17.44
CA PRO A 298 -7.34 13.44 -16.02
C PRO A 298 -7.17 11.94 -15.74
N PHE A 299 -5.98 11.54 -15.35
CA PHE A 299 -5.63 10.13 -15.13
C PHE A 299 -5.39 9.82 -13.66
N SER A 300 -6.37 9.27 -12.97
CA SER A 300 -6.20 8.72 -11.63
C SER A 300 -5.46 7.38 -11.70
N LEU A 301 -4.29 7.29 -11.07
CA LEU A 301 -3.51 6.07 -11.00
C LEU A 301 -3.88 5.28 -9.74
N THR A 302 -4.34 4.04 -9.90
CA THR A 302 -4.62 3.16 -8.78
C THR A 302 -3.33 2.72 -8.09
N GLY A 303 -3.34 2.67 -6.76
CA GLY A 303 -2.18 2.22 -5.99
C GLY A 303 -2.03 0.70 -5.95
N GLN A 304 -3.12 -0.06 -5.98
CA GLN A 304 -3.15 -1.51 -5.78
C GLN A 304 -3.35 -2.28 -7.09
N PRO A 305 -2.94 -3.56 -7.15
CA PRO A 305 -2.89 -4.32 -8.41
C PRO A 305 -4.28 -4.61 -8.98
N ASN A 306 -5.31 -4.70 -8.14
CA ASN A 306 -6.69 -4.99 -8.56
C ASN A 306 -7.74 -4.10 -7.88
N ALA A 307 -7.38 -2.89 -7.47
CA ALA A 307 -8.37 -1.93 -6.98
C ALA A 307 -9.39 -1.57 -8.06
N MET A 308 -8.97 -1.56 -9.32
CA MET A 308 -9.87 -1.35 -10.47
C MET A 308 -10.87 -2.51 -10.61
N GLY A 309 -10.42 -3.77 -10.55
CA GLY A 309 -11.33 -4.92 -10.56
C GLY A 309 -12.33 -4.91 -9.41
N GLY A 310 -11.90 -4.46 -8.21
CA GLY A 310 -12.82 -4.22 -7.09
C GLY A 310 -13.89 -3.16 -7.40
N ARG A 311 -13.55 -2.10 -8.12
CA ARG A 311 -14.50 -1.07 -8.58
C ARG A 311 -15.45 -1.63 -9.65
N GLU A 312 -14.93 -2.45 -10.57
CA GLU A 312 -15.72 -3.10 -11.61
C GLU A 312 -16.80 -4.03 -11.04
N VAL A 313 -16.49 -4.81 -10.02
CA VAL A 313 -17.48 -5.69 -9.38
C VAL A 313 -18.43 -4.97 -8.44
N GLY A 314 -18.10 -3.75 -8.00
CA GLY A 314 -18.89 -2.99 -7.02
C GLY A 314 -18.49 -3.26 -5.57
N GLY A 315 -17.21 -3.57 -5.30
CA GLY A 315 -16.71 -3.92 -3.97
C GLY A 315 -16.58 -2.76 -2.96
N LEU A 316 -17.02 -1.56 -3.29
CA LEU A 316 -17.15 -0.42 -2.37
C LEU A 316 -18.56 -0.35 -1.80
N ALA A 317 -18.69 0.07 -0.53
CA ALA A 317 -19.96 0.10 0.20
C ALA A 317 -21.04 0.99 -0.45
N ASN A 318 -20.62 1.99 -1.21
CA ASN A 318 -21.52 2.93 -1.92
C ASN A 318 -21.69 2.59 -3.41
N GLN A 319 -21.33 1.38 -3.84
CA GLN A 319 -21.59 0.82 -5.16
C GLN A 319 -22.43 -0.46 -5.01
N LEU A 320 -23.22 -0.83 -6.01
CA LEU A 320 -24.01 -2.06 -5.96
C LEU A 320 -23.25 -3.22 -6.62
N ALA A 321 -23.11 -3.20 -7.92
CA ALA A 321 -22.41 -4.20 -8.72
C ALA A 321 -22.20 -3.69 -10.15
N ALA A 322 -21.12 -4.05 -10.83
CA ALA A 322 -20.90 -3.83 -12.27
C ALA A 322 -21.18 -2.37 -12.71
N HIS A 323 -20.66 -1.39 -11.99
CA HIS A 323 -20.90 0.06 -12.14
C HIS A 323 -22.36 0.52 -11.92
N MET A 324 -23.23 -0.37 -11.47
CA MET A 324 -24.60 -0.02 -11.05
C MET A 324 -24.65 0.52 -9.63
N ASN A 325 -25.65 1.31 -9.32
CA ASN A 325 -25.87 1.97 -8.03
C ASN A 325 -27.16 1.45 -7.35
N PHE A 326 -27.55 2.07 -6.24
CA PHE A 326 -28.75 1.69 -5.49
C PHE A 326 -30.03 2.39 -6.00
N GLU A 327 -30.08 2.67 -7.31
CA GLU A 327 -31.29 3.18 -7.97
C GLU A 327 -32.27 2.02 -8.25
N PRO A 328 -33.59 2.27 -8.25
CA PRO A 328 -34.59 1.21 -8.39
C PRO A 328 -34.38 0.27 -9.59
N ASP A 329 -34.01 0.82 -10.75
CA ASP A 329 -33.79 0.05 -11.97
C ASP A 329 -32.56 -0.86 -11.84
N ASP A 330 -31.48 -0.35 -11.22
CA ASP A 330 -30.26 -1.11 -10.99
C ASP A 330 -30.48 -2.21 -9.96
N LEU A 331 -31.18 -1.91 -8.86
CA LEU A 331 -31.58 -2.88 -7.85
C LEU A 331 -32.40 -4.02 -8.47
N SER A 332 -33.42 -3.69 -9.26
CA SER A 332 -34.25 -4.67 -9.95
C SER A 332 -33.43 -5.54 -10.90
N ARG A 333 -32.49 -4.94 -11.66
CA ARG A 333 -31.65 -5.62 -12.62
C ARG A 333 -30.70 -6.62 -11.94
N VAL A 334 -30.02 -6.19 -10.89
CA VAL A 334 -29.09 -7.05 -10.14
C VAL A 334 -29.85 -8.16 -9.42
N ALA A 335 -31.00 -7.88 -8.79
CA ALA A 335 -31.81 -8.89 -8.12
C ALA A 335 -32.27 -9.99 -9.07
N ARG A 336 -32.72 -9.64 -10.28
CA ARG A 336 -33.12 -10.61 -11.31
C ARG A 336 -31.94 -11.42 -11.81
N PHE A 337 -30.78 -10.79 -12.03
CA PHE A 337 -29.57 -11.51 -12.51
C PHE A 337 -29.06 -12.52 -11.47
N TRP A 338 -28.97 -12.12 -10.20
CA TRP A 338 -28.53 -13.02 -9.13
C TRP A 338 -29.62 -13.96 -8.62
N GLY A 339 -30.87 -13.77 -9.01
CA GLY A 339 -31.99 -14.59 -8.58
C GLY A 339 -32.22 -14.50 -7.05
N THR A 340 -32.12 -13.30 -6.48
CA THR A 340 -32.23 -13.06 -5.06
C THR A 340 -33.35 -12.09 -4.70
N GLU A 341 -34.05 -12.38 -3.60
CA GLU A 341 -35.03 -11.47 -2.97
C GLU A 341 -34.41 -10.68 -1.79
N ARG A 342 -33.13 -10.95 -1.46
CA ARG A 342 -32.45 -10.40 -0.28
C ARG A 342 -31.49 -9.26 -0.61
N LEU A 343 -31.49 -8.76 -1.85
CA LEU A 343 -30.56 -7.73 -2.27
C LEU A 343 -30.57 -6.51 -1.34
N ALA A 344 -29.39 -6.07 -0.92
CA ALA A 344 -29.21 -4.82 -0.17
C ALA A 344 -29.83 -3.65 -0.92
N GLN A 345 -30.65 -2.83 -0.25
CA GLN A 345 -31.45 -1.76 -0.88
C GLN A 345 -30.77 -0.38 -0.77
N THR A 346 -29.79 -0.24 0.11
CA THR A 346 -29.13 1.05 0.41
C THR A 346 -27.61 0.85 0.51
N PRO A 347 -26.82 1.91 0.29
CA PRO A 347 -25.38 1.88 0.56
C PRO A 347 -25.05 1.43 1.99
N GLY A 348 -23.90 0.78 2.15
CA GLY A 348 -23.39 0.33 3.43
C GLY A 348 -22.37 1.29 4.04
N LEU A 349 -21.75 0.82 5.14
CA LEU A 349 -20.75 1.56 5.90
C LEU A 349 -19.41 1.59 5.15
N MET A 350 -18.85 2.79 4.98
CA MET A 350 -17.51 2.98 4.40
C MET A 350 -16.43 2.64 5.45
N ALA A 351 -15.18 2.38 5.02
CA ALA A 351 -14.14 1.79 5.85
C ALA A 351 -13.98 2.40 7.26
N VAL A 352 -13.79 3.70 7.39
CA VAL A 352 -13.64 4.34 8.73
C VAL A 352 -14.91 4.19 9.54
N GLU A 353 -16.06 4.53 8.95
CA GLU A 353 -17.37 4.40 9.57
C GLU A 353 -17.69 2.95 9.98
N LEU A 354 -17.26 1.96 9.17
CA LEU A 354 -17.44 0.54 9.46
C LEU A 354 -16.73 0.16 10.76
N PHE A 355 -15.46 0.56 10.93
CA PHE A 355 -14.72 0.26 12.17
C PHE A 355 -15.23 1.07 13.37
N ASP A 356 -15.73 2.28 13.16
CA ASP A 356 -16.46 3.03 14.21
C ASP A 356 -17.75 2.32 14.63
N ALA A 357 -18.48 1.73 13.69
CA ALA A 357 -19.68 0.93 13.97
C ALA A 357 -19.35 -0.37 14.73
N ILE A 358 -18.21 -1.00 14.44
CA ILE A 358 -17.71 -2.12 15.27
C ILE A 358 -17.44 -1.63 16.70
N ALA A 359 -16.76 -0.50 16.86
CA ALA A 359 -16.46 0.07 18.18
C ALA A 359 -17.71 0.39 18.99
N ARG A 360 -18.78 0.88 18.33
CA ARG A 360 -20.11 1.12 18.97
C ARG A 360 -20.91 -0.15 19.22
N GLY A 361 -20.43 -1.32 18.73
CA GLY A 361 -21.13 -2.59 18.86
C GLY A 361 -22.37 -2.72 17.94
N GLU A 362 -22.47 -1.94 16.90
CA GLU A 362 -23.51 -2.03 15.86
C GLU A 362 -23.22 -3.18 14.88
N VAL A 363 -21.96 -3.30 14.49
CA VAL A 363 -21.43 -4.45 13.73
C VAL A 363 -20.88 -5.48 14.72
N LYS A 364 -21.37 -6.70 14.63
CA LYS A 364 -21.05 -7.83 15.53
C LYS A 364 -20.13 -8.87 14.90
N ALA A 365 -20.03 -8.89 13.59
CA ALA A 365 -19.16 -9.75 12.84
C ALA A 365 -18.45 -8.99 11.74
N VAL A 366 -17.13 -9.15 11.64
CA VAL A 366 -16.34 -8.65 10.52
C VAL A 366 -15.49 -9.75 9.92
N TRP A 367 -15.53 -9.88 8.58
CA TRP A 367 -14.64 -10.77 7.84
C TRP A 367 -13.65 -9.93 7.01
N ILE A 368 -12.38 -10.01 7.39
CA ILE A 368 -11.28 -9.26 6.77
C ILE A 368 -10.53 -10.17 5.81
N MET A 369 -10.33 -9.73 4.58
CA MET A 369 -9.78 -10.56 3.48
C MET A 369 -8.55 -9.89 2.86
N GLY A 370 -7.37 -10.47 3.07
CA GLY A 370 -6.11 -10.08 2.40
C GLY A 370 -5.65 -8.65 2.68
N THR A 371 -5.98 -8.08 3.84
CA THR A 371 -5.58 -6.74 4.25
C THR A 371 -5.34 -6.63 5.76
N ASN A 372 -4.70 -5.53 6.20
CA ASN A 372 -4.25 -5.35 7.58
C ASN A 372 -4.75 -4.01 8.17
N PRO A 373 -6.07 -3.88 8.45
CA PRO A 373 -6.67 -2.62 8.91
C PRO A 373 -6.11 -2.10 10.24
N ALA A 374 -5.64 -2.96 11.14
CA ALA A 374 -4.97 -2.58 12.39
C ALA A 374 -3.68 -1.75 12.19
N VAL A 375 -3.18 -1.68 10.95
CA VAL A 375 -2.03 -0.85 10.54
C VAL A 375 -2.43 0.22 9.55
N SER A 376 -3.27 -0.11 8.56
CA SER A 376 -3.53 0.75 7.41
C SER A 376 -4.62 1.79 7.63
N LEU A 377 -5.55 1.58 8.55
CA LEU A 377 -6.58 2.57 8.89
C LEU A 377 -6.03 3.68 9.79
N PRO A 378 -6.57 4.90 9.69
CA PRO A 378 -6.27 5.96 10.65
C PRO A 378 -6.71 5.57 12.07
N ASP A 379 -6.16 6.25 13.08
CA ASP A 379 -6.41 5.96 14.49
C ASP A 379 -6.27 4.46 14.79
N SER A 380 -5.10 3.91 14.48
CA SER A 380 -4.87 2.46 14.55
C SER A 380 -5.10 1.86 15.94
N HIS A 381 -5.03 2.67 17.00
CA HIS A 381 -5.36 2.24 18.37
C HIS A 381 -6.85 1.99 18.53
N ALA A 382 -7.69 2.90 18.06
CA ALA A 382 -9.15 2.74 18.09
C ALA A 382 -9.58 1.52 17.24
N VAL A 383 -8.96 1.31 16.09
CA VAL A 383 -9.20 0.11 15.26
C VAL A 383 -8.85 -1.18 16.00
N CYS A 384 -7.71 -1.22 16.68
CA CYS A 384 -7.32 -2.39 17.49
C CYS A 384 -8.30 -2.64 18.64
N GLN A 385 -8.79 -1.58 19.31
CA GLN A 385 -9.80 -1.68 20.37
C GLN A 385 -11.14 -2.19 19.82
N ALA A 386 -11.57 -1.69 18.67
CA ALA A 386 -12.78 -2.15 17.99
C ALA A 386 -12.71 -3.64 17.65
N LEU A 387 -11.59 -4.09 17.06
CA LEU A 387 -11.39 -5.51 16.73
C LEU A 387 -11.34 -6.39 17.99
N ALA A 388 -10.71 -5.93 19.07
CA ALA A 388 -10.65 -6.67 20.33
C ALA A 388 -12.02 -6.84 21.01
N ALA A 389 -12.93 -5.88 20.79
CA ALA A 389 -14.29 -5.89 21.36
C ALA A 389 -15.32 -6.56 20.43
N CYS A 390 -14.99 -6.81 19.15
CA CYS A 390 -15.91 -7.38 18.18
C CYS A 390 -16.23 -8.86 18.51
N PRO A 391 -17.50 -9.27 18.62
CA PRO A 391 -17.87 -10.63 18.98
C PRO A 391 -17.38 -11.71 18.01
N LEU A 392 -17.28 -11.39 16.71
CA LEU A 392 -16.75 -12.31 15.70
C LEU A 392 -15.83 -11.57 14.73
N VAL A 393 -14.54 -11.87 14.78
CA VAL A 393 -13.55 -11.44 13.80
C VAL A 393 -13.08 -12.67 13.04
N MET A 394 -13.29 -12.68 11.73
CA MET A 394 -12.76 -13.69 10.82
C MET A 394 -11.74 -13.06 9.90
N VAL A 395 -10.67 -13.79 9.59
CA VAL A 395 -9.59 -13.27 8.72
C VAL A 395 -9.20 -14.34 7.70
N SER A 396 -9.28 -14.02 6.41
CA SER A 396 -8.63 -14.79 5.34
C SER A 396 -7.27 -14.17 5.08
N GLU A 397 -6.19 -14.93 5.31
CA GLU A 397 -4.84 -14.37 5.31
C GLU A 397 -3.82 -15.41 4.80
N VAL A 398 -2.76 -14.90 4.22
CA VAL A 398 -1.60 -15.66 3.77
C VAL A 398 -0.62 -15.92 4.93
N MET A 399 -0.48 -14.97 5.83
CA MET A 399 0.45 -15.02 6.96
C MET A 399 -0.24 -15.48 8.23
N GLN A 400 0.48 -16.26 9.03
CA GLN A 400 -0.01 -16.75 10.31
C GLN A 400 -0.29 -15.62 11.29
N GLU A 401 0.57 -14.60 11.30
CA GLU A 401 0.45 -13.45 12.18
C GLU A 401 0.57 -12.13 11.42
N THR A 402 -0.39 -11.24 11.67
CA THR A 402 -0.38 -9.83 11.31
C THR A 402 -0.92 -9.02 12.48
N ASP A 403 -0.79 -7.71 12.45
CA ASP A 403 -1.39 -6.84 13.49
C ASP A 403 -2.90 -7.06 13.60
N THR A 404 -3.56 -7.43 12.50
CA THR A 404 -5.00 -7.71 12.45
C THR A 404 -5.34 -9.13 12.87
N SER A 405 -4.62 -10.13 12.37
CA SER A 405 -4.98 -11.55 12.57
C SER A 405 -4.91 -12.00 14.03
N ARG A 406 -4.17 -11.29 14.88
CA ARG A 406 -4.13 -11.57 16.32
C ARG A 406 -5.46 -11.35 17.06
N PHE A 407 -6.39 -10.60 16.47
CA PHE A 407 -7.74 -10.40 16.99
C PHE A 407 -8.75 -11.42 16.44
N ALA A 408 -8.34 -12.27 15.49
CA ALA A 408 -9.23 -13.17 14.80
C ALA A 408 -9.62 -14.37 15.67
N HIS A 409 -10.92 -14.63 15.74
CA HIS A 409 -11.50 -15.86 16.28
C HIS A 409 -11.35 -17.03 15.28
N ILE A 410 -11.48 -16.73 13.99
CA ILE A 410 -11.32 -17.71 12.92
C ILE A 410 -10.32 -17.17 11.88
N ARG A 411 -9.32 -17.99 11.53
CA ARG A 411 -8.35 -17.67 10.46
C ARG A 411 -8.42 -18.72 9.37
N PHE A 412 -8.61 -18.28 8.14
CA PHE A 412 -8.64 -19.13 6.96
C PHE A 412 -7.34 -18.98 6.17
N PRO A 413 -6.60 -20.07 5.89
CA PRO A 413 -5.40 -20.02 5.07
C PRO A 413 -5.76 -19.77 3.61
N ALA A 414 -5.41 -18.58 3.13
CA ALA A 414 -5.62 -18.16 1.75
C ALA A 414 -4.38 -18.41 0.88
N LEU A 415 -4.59 -18.65 -0.41
CA LEU A 415 -3.52 -18.75 -1.39
C LEU A 415 -2.86 -17.39 -1.63
N GLY A 416 -1.53 -17.40 -1.74
CA GLY A 416 -0.73 -16.25 -2.08
C GLY A 416 -0.53 -16.07 -3.58
N TRP A 417 0.29 -15.05 -3.94
CA TRP A 417 0.73 -14.87 -5.31
C TRP A 417 1.56 -16.06 -5.80
N GLY A 418 1.31 -16.46 -7.04
CA GLY A 418 1.92 -17.66 -7.64
C GLY A 418 1.18 -18.96 -7.37
N GLU A 419 0.25 -18.99 -6.43
CA GLU A 419 -0.49 -20.18 -5.98
C GLU A 419 -1.95 -20.22 -6.48
N LYS A 420 -2.48 -19.11 -7.02
CA LYS A 420 -3.89 -18.97 -7.41
C LYS A 420 -4.08 -18.44 -8.82
N ASN A 421 -5.23 -18.75 -9.40
CA ASN A 421 -5.65 -18.34 -10.73
C ASN A 421 -6.80 -17.35 -10.65
N GLY A 422 -6.76 -16.33 -11.50
CA GLY A 422 -7.83 -15.35 -11.66
C GLY A 422 -7.44 -14.21 -12.58
N THR A 423 -8.12 -13.09 -12.44
CA THR A 423 -7.92 -11.87 -13.22
C THR A 423 -7.69 -10.67 -12.33
N VAL A 424 -6.98 -9.69 -12.86
CA VAL A 424 -6.76 -8.38 -12.24
C VAL A 424 -6.93 -7.30 -13.29
N THR A 425 -7.42 -6.12 -12.89
CA THR A 425 -7.54 -4.95 -13.75
C THR A 425 -6.63 -3.83 -13.24
N ASN A 426 -5.76 -3.31 -14.10
CA ASN A 426 -4.81 -2.24 -13.78
C ASN A 426 -5.40 -0.83 -13.91
N SER A 427 -4.59 0.21 -13.68
CA SER A 427 -5.01 1.62 -13.70
C SER A 427 -5.58 2.09 -15.03
N GLU A 428 -5.21 1.45 -16.15
CA GLU A 428 -5.70 1.79 -17.50
C GLU A 428 -6.85 0.89 -17.99
N ARG A 429 -7.58 0.24 -17.09
CA ARG A 429 -8.70 -0.67 -17.43
C ARG A 429 -8.26 -1.93 -18.17
N ARG A 430 -7.02 -2.36 -18.02
CA ARG A 430 -6.52 -3.57 -18.68
C ARG A 430 -6.66 -4.77 -17.77
N ILE A 431 -7.50 -5.72 -18.18
CA ILE A 431 -7.69 -7.01 -17.53
C ILE A 431 -6.54 -7.93 -17.95
N SER A 432 -5.87 -8.53 -16.98
CA SER A 432 -4.79 -9.49 -17.22
C SER A 432 -4.97 -10.73 -16.35
N ARG A 433 -4.52 -11.85 -16.86
CA ARG A 433 -4.54 -13.13 -16.13
C ARG A 433 -3.45 -13.14 -15.05
N GLN A 434 -3.81 -13.48 -13.82
CA GLN A 434 -2.88 -13.95 -12.81
C GLN A 434 -2.95 -15.47 -12.78
N ARG A 435 -1.84 -16.14 -13.15
CA ARG A 435 -1.76 -17.60 -13.28
C ARG A 435 -0.92 -18.19 -12.14
N ALA A 436 -1.36 -19.33 -11.63
CA ALA A 436 -0.57 -20.10 -10.68
C ALA A 436 0.62 -20.79 -11.38
N PHE A 437 1.75 -20.84 -10.69
CA PHE A 437 2.97 -21.55 -11.09
C PHE A 437 3.60 -22.29 -9.91
N LEU A 438 2.99 -22.19 -8.72
CA LEU A 438 3.34 -22.92 -7.51
C LEU A 438 2.16 -23.75 -7.03
N PRO A 439 2.41 -24.89 -6.38
CA PRO A 439 1.36 -25.65 -5.74
C PRO A 439 0.77 -24.91 -4.53
N ALA A 440 -0.47 -25.21 -4.17
CA ALA A 440 -1.07 -24.71 -2.95
C ALA A 440 -0.32 -25.25 -1.72
N PRO A 441 0.15 -24.38 -0.80
CA PRO A 441 0.87 -24.82 0.38
C PRO A 441 -0.11 -25.29 1.47
N GLY A 442 0.21 -26.41 2.11
CA GLY A 442 -0.62 -26.94 3.18
C GLY A 442 -2.07 -27.18 2.76
N GLU A 443 -2.98 -26.65 3.56
CA GLU A 443 -4.42 -26.69 3.29
C GLU A 443 -4.99 -25.38 2.76
N ALA A 444 -4.14 -24.44 2.30
CA ALA A 444 -4.59 -23.14 1.81
C ALA A 444 -5.52 -23.27 0.58
N ARG A 445 -6.48 -22.37 0.48
CA ARG A 445 -7.52 -22.36 -0.57
C ARG A 445 -7.66 -20.96 -1.20
N PRO A 446 -8.17 -20.86 -2.44
CA PRO A 446 -8.52 -19.57 -3.03
C PRO A 446 -9.59 -18.84 -2.19
N ASP A 447 -9.52 -17.53 -2.12
CA ASP A 447 -10.50 -16.73 -1.35
C ASP A 447 -11.93 -16.96 -1.84
N TRP A 448 -12.17 -17.00 -3.16
CA TRP A 448 -13.50 -17.29 -3.72
C TRP A 448 -14.07 -18.63 -3.27
N TRP A 449 -13.21 -19.65 -3.11
CA TRP A 449 -13.65 -20.97 -2.63
C TRP A 449 -14.09 -20.90 -1.16
N ILE A 450 -13.32 -20.20 -0.31
CA ILE A 450 -13.66 -20.01 1.10
C ILE A 450 -15.01 -19.28 1.20
N ILE A 451 -15.21 -18.24 0.41
CA ILE A 451 -16.45 -17.47 0.37
C ILE A 451 -17.62 -18.35 -0.08
N ALA A 452 -17.46 -19.14 -1.15
CA ALA A 452 -18.48 -20.06 -1.63
C ALA A 452 -18.86 -21.13 -0.61
N ARG A 453 -17.89 -21.69 0.12
CA ARG A 453 -18.16 -22.65 1.19
C ARG A 453 -18.88 -22.02 2.39
N ILE A 454 -18.57 -20.79 2.75
CA ILE A 454 -19.34 -20.05 3.77
C ILE A 454 -20.76 -19.75 3.28
N ALA A 455 -20.94 -19.38 2.02
CA ALA A 455 -22.26 -19.21 1.43
C ALA A 455 -23.10 -20.48 1.50
N GLU A 456 -22.50 -21.64 1.24
CA GLU A 456 -23.14 -22.95 1.40
C GLU A 456 -23.58 -23.19 2.86
N GLN A 457 -22.71 -22.90 3.83
CA GLN A 457 -23.05 -23.00 5.26
C GLN A 457 -24.21 -22.10 5.67
N LEU A 458 -24.37 -20.96 5.00
CA LEU A 458 -25.48 -20.03 5.21
C LEU A 458 -26.77 -20.42 4.46
N GLY A 459 -26.74 -21.49 3.65
CA GLY A 459 -27.89 -22.00 2.89
C GLY A 459 -28.02 -21.41 1.47
N TYR A 460 -26.95 -20.80 0.94
CA TYR A 460 -26.95 -20.16 -0.38
C TYR A 460 -26.10 -20.94 -1.43
N GLY A 461 -25.79 -22.21 -1.16
CA GLY A 461 -24.87 -23.02 -1.98
C GLY A 461 -25.17 -23.03 -3.47
N ASP A 462 -26.46 -23.13 -3.85
CA ASP A 462 -26.86 -23.17 -5.27
C ASP A 462 -26.43 -21.94 -6.05
N ALA A 463 -26.41 -20.76 -5.42
CA ALA A 463 -26.01 -19.51 -6.05
C ALA A 463 -24.47 -19.33 -6.13
N PHE A 464 -23.70 -20.19 -5.44
CA PHE A 464 -22.24 -20.18 -5.35
C PHE A 464 -21.63 -21.52 -5.75
N ALA A 465 -22.30 -22.28 -6.61
CA ALA A 465 -21.91 -23.64 -7.02
C ALA A 465 -20.77 -23.67 -8.06
N TRP A 466 -19.88 -22.67 -8.01
CA TRP A 466 -18.73 -22.63 -8.91
C TRP A 466 -17.68 -23.69 -8.55
N GLU A 467 -17.10 -24.28 -9.56
CA GLU A 467 -15.99 -25.23 -9.44
C GLU A 467 -14.66 -24.64 -9.93
N HIS A 468 -14.70 -23.52 -10.67
CA HIS A 468 -13.53 -22.93 -11.28
C HIS A 468 -13.64 -21.37 -11.33
N PRO A 469 -12.55 -20.61 -11.14
CA PRO A 469 -12.61 -19.15 -11.18
C PRO A 469 -13.05 -18.56 -12.52
N GLN A 470 -12.86 -19.28 -13.65
CA GLN A 470 -13.38 -18.88 -14.95
C GLN A 470 -14.91 -18.72 -14.93
N GLU A 471 -15.64 -19.59 -14.21
CA GLU A 471 -17.10 -19.52 -14.11
C GLU A 471 -17.54 -18.24 -13.39
N ILE A 472 -16.80 -17.83 -12.35
CA ILE A 472 -17.03 -16.59 -11.62
C ILE A 472 -16.75 -15.36 -12.51
N PHE A 473 -15.63 -15.39 -13.23
CA PHE A 473 -15.30 -14.33 -14.18
C PHE A 473 -16.34 -14.16 -15.27
N CYS A 474 -16.81 -15.25 -15.87
CA CYS A 474 -17.86 -15.23 -16.89
C CYS A 474 -19.19 -14.72 -16.32
N GLU A 475 -19.55 -15.09 -15.09
CA GLU A 475 -20.75 -14.57 -14.43
C GLU A 475 -20.64 -13.05 -14.18
N HIS A 476 -19.48 -12.57 -13.72
CA HIS A 476 -19.21 -11.13 -13.58
C HIS A 476 -19.32 -10.42 -14.95
N ALA A 477 -18.66 -10.95 -15.97
CA ALA A 477 -18.72 -10.38 -17.32
C ALA A 477 -20.15 -10.35 -17.88
N ALA A 478 -20.93 -11.40 -17.64
CA ALA A 478 -22.34 -11.47 -18.01
C ALA A 478 -23.18 -10.41 -17.28
N LEU A 479 -22.93 -10.16 -15.99
CA LEU A 479 -23.62 -9.11 -15.23
C LEU A 479 -23.31 -7.71 -15.80
N THR A 480 -22.07 -7.43 -16.22
CA THR A 480 -21.74 -6.13 -16.83
C THR A 480 -22.51 -5.90 -18.14
N ALA A 481 -22.82 -6.98 -18.84
CA ALA A 481 -23.54 -6.94 -20.13
C ALA A 481 -25.07 -7.03 -19.97
N PHE A 482 -25.56 -7.53 -18.82
CA PHE A 482 -26.97 -7.80 -18.61
C PHE A 482 -27.79 -6.52 -18.67
N GLU A 483 -28.69 -6.44 -19.65
CA GLU A 483 -29.54 -5.26 -19.94
C GLU A 483 -28.75 -3.94 -19.96
N ASN A 484 -27.50 -3.97 -20.41
CA ASN A 484 -26.65 -2.78 -20.46
C ASN A 484 -27.14 -1.79 -21.54
N ASN A 485 -27.45 -2.27 -22.73
CA ASN A 485 -28.00 -1.44 -23.83
C ASN A 485 -27.20 -0.15 -24.12
N GLY A 486 -25.89 -0.15 -23.82
CA GLY A 486 -25.02 1.02 -24.00
C GLY A 486 -25.12 2.08 -22.88
N GLN A 487 -25.83 1.79 -21.80
CA GLN A 487 -26.01 2.72 -20.66
C GLN A 487 -24.77 2.80 -19.75
N ARG A 488 -23.92 1.76 -19.74
CA ARG A 488 -22.69 1.69 -18.98
C ARG A 488 -21.51 1.40 -19.88
N ALA A 489 -20.40 2.09 -19.69
CA ALA A 489 -19.15 1.85 -20.41
C ALA A 489 -18.54 0.48 -20.07
N LEU A 490 -18.64 0.07 -18.80
CA LEU A 490 -18.22 -1.27 -18.38
C LEU A 490 -19.15 -2.32 -18.98
N ASN A 491 -18.68 -2.96 -20.04
CA ASN A 491 -19.43 -4.01 -20.77
C ASN A 491 -18.45 -5.08 -21.27
N LEU A 492 -18.39 -6.19 -20.56
CA LEU A 492 -17.50 -7.31 -20.85
C LEU A 492 -18.22 -8.46 -21.59
N ARG A 493 -19.23 -8.14 -22.39
CA ARG A 493 -20.05 -9.14 -23.12
C ARG A 493 -19.22 -10.17 -23.88
N GLU A 494 -18.14 -9.74 -24.53
CA GLU A 494 -17.26 -10.60 -25.30
C GLU A 494 -16.54 -11.65 -24.45
N LEU A 495 -16.40 -11.39 -23.14
CA LEU A 495 -15.72 -12.27 -22.18
C LEU A 495 -16.70 -13.12 -21.37
N ALA A 496 -18.01 -12.95 -21.54
CA ALA A 496 -19.04 -13.59 -20.71
C ALA A 496 -19.20 -15.10 -20.94
N SER A 497 -18.69 -15.63 -22.07
CA SER A 497 -18.85 -17.02 -22.44
C SER A 497 -17.52 -17.71 -22.81
N LEU A 498 -16.43 -17.29 -22.20
CA LEU A 498 -15.13 -17.93 -22.41
C LEU A 498 -15.14 -19.37 -21.90
N THR A 499 -14.64 -20.31 -22.70
CA THR A 499 -14.30 -21.66 -22.23
C THR A 499 -13.10 -21.60 -21.27
N ARG A 500 -12.81 -22.65 -20.52
CA ARG A 500 -11.64 -22.74 -19.66
C ARG A 500 -10.35 -22.48 -20.44
N GLU A 501 -10.22 -23.13 -21.62
CA GLU A 501 -9.05 -22.98 -22.47
C GLU A 501 -8.90 -21.54 -22.99
N ALA A 502 -9.99 -20.90 -23.40
CA ALA A 502 -9.99 -19.53 -23.88
C ALA A 502 -9.67 -18.55 -22.74
N TRP A 503 -10.18 -18.78 -21.54
CA TRP A 503 -9.87 -17.99 -20.36
C TRP A 503 -8.41 -18.19 -19.93
N ASP A 504 -7.89 -19.42 -19.95
CA ASP A 504 -6.48 -19.69 -19.66
C ASP A 504 -5.53 -19.02 -20.66
N ALA A 505 -5.92 -18.95 -21.90
CA ALA A 505 -5.17 -18.30 -22.97
C ALA A 505 -5.42 -16.79 -23.11
N LEU A 506 -6.30 -16.21 -22.27
CA LEU A 506 -6.70 -14.80 -22.38
C LEU A 506 -5.47 -13.88 -22.35
N ALA A 507 -5.30 -13.14 -23.45
CA ALA A 507 -4.32 -12.06 -23.55
C ALA A 507 -4.78 -10.83 -22.74
N PRO A 508 -3.86 -9.91 -22.37
CA PRO A 508 -4.26 -8.66 -21.73
C PRO A 508 -5.33 -7.92 -22.53
N TYR A 509 -6.49 -7.68 -21.93
CA TYR A 509 -7.67 -7.09 -22.56
C TYR A 509 -8.01 -5.76 -21.93
N GLN A 510 -7.99 -4.67 -22.68
CA GLN A 510 -8.38 -3.34 -22.22
C GLN A 510 -9.81 -3.04 -22.67
N TRP A 511 -10.73 -2.89 -21.69
CA TRP A 511 -12.08 -2.52 -22.05
C TRP A 511 -12.20 -1.03 -22.37
N HIS A 512 -13.12 -0.69 -23.29
CA HIS A 512 -13.27 0.65 -23.82
C HIS A 512 -13.92 1.60 -22.80
N ALA A 513 -13.35 2.80 -22.63
CA ALA A 513 -13.84 3.79 -21.68
C ALA A 513 -15.18 4.44 -22.07
N GLY A 514 -15.64 4.27 -23.30
CA GLY A 514 -16.86 4.89 -23.80
C GLY A 514 -16.66 6.31 -24.35
N GLU A 515 -17.78 6.92 -24.76
CA GLU A 515 -17.80 8.25 -25.36
C GLU A 515 -18.03 9.38 -24.34
N PHE A 516 -18.24 9.05 -23.08
CA PHE A 516 -18.54 10.01 -22.00
C PHE A 516 -19.67 10.98 -22.39
N PRO A 517 -20.91 10.50 -22.57
CA PRO A 517 -22.05 11.33 -22.98
C PRO A 517 -22.39 12.41 -21.95
N GLN A 518 -22.20 12.10 -20.65
CA GLN A 518 -22.27 13.08 -19.58
C GLN A 518 -20.89 13.70 -19.35
N ARG A 519 -20.82 15.04 -19.31
CA ARG A 519 -19.60 15.83 -19.01
C ARG A 519 -20.02 17.03 -18.17
N THR A 520 -20.10 16.83 -16.86
CA THR A 520 -20.56 17.86 -15.92
C THR A 520 -19.36 18.58 -15.31
N LEU A 521 -19.35 19.90 -15.39
CA LEU A 521 -18.45 20.73 -14.59
C LEU A 521 -18.99 20.78 -13.15
N VAL A 522 -18.26 20.20 -12.22
CA VAL A 522 -18.67 20.14 -10.81
C VAL A 522 -18.13 21.37 -10.10
N PRO A 523 -18.99 22.23 -9.50
CA PRO A 523 -18.52 23.39 -8.73
C PRO A 523 -17.58 22.95 -7.60
N VAL A 524 -16.43 23.61 -7.48
CA VAL A 524 -15.45 23.40 -6.42
C VAL A 524 -15.16 24.72 -5.72
N ASP A 525 -15.37 24.72 -4.42
CA ASP A 525 -14.91 25.82 -3.55
C ASP A 525 -13.59 25.38 -2.85
N PRO A 526 -12.46 25.97 -3.20
CA PRO A 526 -11.18 25.61 -2.63
C PRO A 526 -11.00 26.24 -1.24
N SER A 527 -11.82 25.84 -0.30
CA SER A 527 -11.65 26.22 1.11
C SER A 527 -10.43 25.53 1.70
N PRO A 528 -9.73 26.12 2.70
CA PRO A 528 -8.68 25.43 3.44
C PRO A 528 -9.33 24.30 4.25
N HIS A 529 -9.19 23.07 3.76
CA HIS A 529 -9.62 21.87 4.44
C HIS A 529 -8.40 21.17 5.04
N GLY A 530 -8.60 20.39 6.09
CA GLY A 530 -7.58 19.59 6.74
C GLY A 530 -7.30 19.96 8.19
N ALA A 531 -6.29 19.33 8.80
CA ALA A 531 -5.89 19.61 10.16
C ALA A 531 -5.33 21.04 10.27
N SER A 532 -5.84 21.79 11.23
CA SER A 532 -5.23 23.06 11.63
C SER A 532 -4.11 22.80 12.64
N VAL A 533 -2.97 23.43 12.46
CA VAL A 533 -1.89 23.44 13.45
C VAL A 533 -2.21 24.43 14.57
N ASP A 534 -1.71 24.14 15.76
CA ASP A 534 -1.79 24.98 16.95
C ASP A 534 -0.44 25.02 17.68
N GLU A 535 -0.38 25.68 18.83
CA GLU A 535 0.87 25.76 19.62
C GLU A 535 1.32 24.40 20.14
N LEU A 536 0.40 23.47 20.39
CA LEU A 536 0.71 22.14 20.90
C LEU A 536 1.15 21.17 19.80
N TYR A 537 0.56 21.29 18.62
CA TYR A 537 0.85 20.48 17.42
C TYR A 537 1.15 21.37 16.22
N PRO A 538 2.37 21.99 16.16
CA PRO A 538 2.68 23.06 15.24
C PRO A 538 3.09 22.61 13.83
N LEU A 539 3.20 21.30 13.58
CA LEU A 539 3.70 20.77 12.31
C LEU A 539 2.65 19.89 11.62
N ILE A 540 2.67 19.87 10.30
CA ILE A 540 1.84 18.98 9.48
C ILE A 540 2.62 17.72 9.11
N LEU A 541 2.08 16.55 9.45
CA LEU A 541 2.61 15.26 9.02
C LEU A 541 1.95 14.81 7.72
N ASN A 542 2.78 14.51 6.73
CA ASN A 542 2.44 13.84 5.49
C ASN A 542 2.93 12.40 5.54
N THR A 543 2.14 11.46 5.05
CA THR A 543 2.52 10.05 4.96
C THR A 543 2.70 9.62 3.51
N GLY A 544 3.49 8.58 3.27
CA GLY A 544 3.68 8.07 1.91
C GLY A 544 4.41 6.74 1.85
N ARG A 545 4.66 6.29 0.62
CA ARG A 545 5.37 5.05 0.33
C ARG A 545 6.87 5.28 0.21
N ILE A 546 7.63 4.22 0.50
CA ILE A 546 9.04 4.12 0.10
C ILE A 546 9.19 3.20 -1.12
N ARG A 547 10.35 3.26 -1.77
CA ARG A 547 10.60 2.58 -3.05
C ARG A 547 10.45 1.06 -2.97
N ASP A 548 11.00 0.43 -1.92
CA ASP A 548 11.27 -1.01 -1.88
C ASP A 548 10.23 -1.80 -1.06
N GLN A 549 9.33 -1.13 -0.34
CA GLN A 549 8.32 -1.79 0.48
C GLN A 549 6.92 -1.72 -0.12
N TRP A 550 6.07 -2.68 0.26
CA TRP A 550 4.69 -2.76 -0.17
C TRP A 550 3.73 -2.78 1.02
N HIS A 551 2.78 -1.82 1.05
CA HIS A 551 1.77 -1.66 2.10
C HIS A 551 2.32 -1.88 3.52
N THR A 552 1.82 -2.90 4.25
CA THR A 552 2.21 -3.18 5.63
C THR A 552 3.34 -4.21 5.75
N MET A 553 4.15 -4.37 4.71
CA MET A 553 5.37 -5.20 4.70
C MET A 553 5.17 -6.70 4.95
N THR A 554 3.93 -7.19 4.92
CA THR A 554 3.60 -8.58 5.28
C THR A 554 4.33 -9.64 4.45
N ARG A 555 4.78 -9.29 3.25
CA ARG A 555 5.65 -10.14 2.42
C ARG A 555 7.01 -9.51 2.14
N THR A 556 7.04 -8.23 1.75
CA THR A 556 8.27 -7.54 1.38
C THR A 556 9.24 -7.32 2.54
N GLY A 557 8.74 -7.20 3.77
CA GLY A 557 9.55 -7.04 4.98
C GLY A 557 10.39 -8.29 5.33
N TYR A 558 10.01 -9.45 4.80
CA TYR A 558 10.79 -10.69 4.97
C TYR A 558 11.86 -10.91 3.90
N VAL A 559 11.96 -10.01 2.91
CA VAL A 559 12.96 -10.08 1.84
C VAL A 559 14.16 -9.19 2.20
N PRO A 560 15.33 -9.77 2.53
CA PRO A 560 16.49 -8.99 2.98
C PRO A 560 16.88 -7.89 1.99
N ARG A 561 16.87 -8.17 0.69
CA ARG A 561 17.20 -7.20 -0.37
C ARG A 561 16.27 -5.98 -0.35
N LEU A 562 14.99 -6.16 -0.09
CA LEU A 562 14.01 -5.06 -0.02
C LEU A 562 14.09 -4.25 1.28
N MET A 563 14.75 -4.78 2.31
CA MET A 563 14.99 -4.09 3.59
C MET A 563 16.29 -3.26 3.59
N GLN A 564 17.15 -3.38 2.58
CA GLN A 564 18.48 -2.74 2.59
C GLN A 564 18.46 -1.24 2.33
N HIS A 565 17.57 -0.74 1.48
CA HIS A 565 17.52 0.68 1.13
C HIS A 565 17.04 1.56 2.30
N ILE A 566 15.95 1.15 2.95
CA ILE A 566 15.40 1.79 4.15
C ILE A 566 14.96 0.67 5.09
N ASP A 567 15.71 0.50 6.17
CA ASP A 567 15.59 -0.64 7.08
C ASP A 567 14.89 -0.31 8.41
N GLU A 568 14.58 0.98 8.65
CA GLU A 568 13.83 1.43 9.82
C GLU A 568 12.88 2.59 9.48
N PRO A 569 11.83 2.81 10.28
CA PRO A 569 10.97 3.98 10.11
C PRO A 569 11.76 5.26 10.38
N PHE A 570 11.45 6.30 9.61
CA PHE A 570 12.07 7.61 9.76
C PHE A 570 11.02 8.72 9.73
N VAL A 571 11.41 9.87 10.21
CA VAL A 571 10.69 11.12 10.01
C VAL A 571 11.61 12.11 9.30
N GLU A 572 11.17 12.61 8.15
CA GLU A 572 11.93 13.60 7.37
C GLU A 572 11.40 15.00 7.66
N MET A 573 12.32 15.93 7.86
CA MET A 573 11.98 17.31 8.21
C MET A 573 13.00 18.31 7.66
N ASN A 574 12.57 19.56 7.60
CA ASN A 574 13.43 20.69 7.19
C ASN A 574 14.43 21.04 8.31
N ALA A 575 15.63 21.54 7.93
CA ALA A 575 16.68 21.92 8.86
C ALA A 575 16.24 23.01 9.87
N THR A 576 15.38 23.95 9.42
CA THR A 576 14.87 25.01 10.29
C THR A 576 14.00 24.47 11.41
N ASP A 577 13.11 23.53 11.09
CA ASP A 577 12.22 22.90 12.07
C ASP A 577 12.99 21.95 12.99
N ALA A 578 14.01 21.25 12.46
CA ALA A 578 14.91 20.43 13.27
C ALA A 578 15.65 21.29 14.32
N ALA A 579 16.20 22.45 13.92
CA ALA A 579 16.86 23.37 14.84
C ALA A 579 15.91 23.91 15.92
N ARG A 580 14.67 24.25 15.55
CA ARG A 580 13.63 24.71 16.51
C ARG A 580 13.27 23.62 17.52
N ALA A 581 13.23 22.36 17.07
CA ALA A 581 12.92 21.20 17.92
C ALA A 581 14.13 20.67 18.71
N GLY A 582 15.34 21.22 18.51
CA GLY A 582 16.58 20.74 19.14
C GLY A 582 16.99 19.35 18.63
N LEU A 583 16.70 19.03 17.37
CA LEU A 583 16.95 17.74 16.73
C LEU A 583 18.13 17.83 15.76
N THR A 584 18.88 16.74 15.70
CA THR A 584 19.97 16.54 14.72
C THR A 584 19.66 15.36 13.80
N ASP A 585 20.33 15.35 12.64
CA ASP A 585 20.18 14.24 11.70
C ASP A 585 20.60 12.90 12.32
N GLY A 586 19.83 11.85 12.08
CA GLY A 586 20.05 10.53 12.65
C GLY A 586 19.61 10.34 14.11
N GLN A 587 19.18 11.37 14.81
CA GLN A 587 18.69 11.29 16.19
C GLN A 587 17.30 10.65 16.26
N LEU A 588 17.03 9.91 17.34
CA LEU A 588 15.69 9.41 17.62
C LEU A 588 14.77 10.52 18.13
N ALA A 589 13.52 10.50 17.67
CA ALA A 589 12.50 11.45 18.08
C ALA A 589 11.15 10.75 18.35
N ARG A 590 10.36 11.38 19.22
CA ARG A 590 8.94 11.05 19.40
C ARG A 590 8.10 12.03 18.63
N VAL A 591 7.31 11.50 17.70
CA VAL A 591 6.27 12.26 17.01
C VAL A 591 4.94 11.93 17.65
N SER A 592 4.17 12.93 18.03
CA SER A 592 2.87 12.74 18.70
C SER A 592 1.77 13.58 18.06
N SER A 593 0.57 13.04 18.11
CA SER A 593 -0.70 13.71 17.81
C SER A 593 -1.66 13.49 18.97
N PRO A 594 -2.87 14.05 18.97
CA PRO A 594 -3.91 13.71 19.96
C PRO A 594 -4.28 12.21 19.99
N ARG A 595 -3.94 11.44 18.94
CA ARG A 595 -4.31 10.02 18.78
C ARG A 595 -3.25 9.06 19.29
N GLY A 596 -1.98 9.44 19.25
CA GLY A 596 -0.93 8.53 19.65
C GLY A 596 0.49 9.05 19.48
N VAL A 597 1.43 8.12 19.52
CA VAL A 597 2.88 8.39 19.47
C VAL A 597 3.55 7.41 18.50
N MET A 598 4.51 7.93 17.75
CA MET A 598 5.44 7.18 16.91
C MET A 598 6.87 7.51 17.33
N VAL A 599 7.74 6.51 17.35
CA VAL A 599 9.19 6.70 17.53
C VAL A 599 9.88 6.40 16.21
N ALA A 600 10.71 7.33 15.75
CA ALA A 600 11.42 7.19 14.48
C ALA A 600 12.73 7.99 14.51
N ARG A 601 13.62 7.65 13.58
CA ARG A 601 14.87 8.39 13.38
C ARG A 601 14.65 9.61 12.48
N VAL A 602 15.20 10.74 12.88
CA VAL A 602 15.12 12.00 12.12
C VAL A 602 16.03 11.94 10.90
N ARG A 603 15.51 12.43 9.78
CA ARG A 603 16.27 12.73 8.56
C ARG A 603 16.07 14.20 8.22
N ILE A 604 17.15 14.94 8.20
CA ILE A 604 17.11 16.36 7.81
C ILE A 604 17.28 16.43 6.29
N SER A 605 16.34 17.10 5.63
CA SER A 605 16.30 17.15 4.16
C SER A 605 15.90 18.54 3.66
N THR A 606 16.60 19.02 2.64
CA THR A 606 16.23 20.22 1.87
C THR A 606 15.03 19.99 0.93
N ALA A 607 14.65 18.74 0.74
CA ALA A 607 13.49 18.35 -0.06
C ALA A 607 12.15 18.57 0.67
N GLN A 608 12.21 18.83 1.99
CA GLN A 608 11.06 19.02 2.85
C GLN A 608 10.80 20.51 3.11
N ARG A 609 9.54 20.94 2.97
CA ARG A 609 9.14 22.31 3.33
C ARG A 609 9.25 22.54 4.84
N ALA A 610 9.48 23.80 5.26
CA ALA A 610 9.35 24.19 6.65
C ALA A 610 7.89 24.08 7.13
N GLY A 611 7.69 23.64 8.37
CA GLY A 611 6.37 23.38 8.96
C GLY A 611 5.79 22.02 8.64
N GLU A 612 6.52 21.15 7.92
CA GLU A 612 6.01 19.87 7.45
C GLU A 612 6.96 18.72 7.76
N LEU A 613 6.36 17.58 8.09
CA LEU A 613 7.07 16.32 8.31
C LEU A 613 6.59 15.27 7.29
N PHE A 614 7.46 14.34 6.97
CA PHE A 614 7.08 13.13 6.23
C PHE A 614 7.46 11.88 7.00
N ALA A 615 6.56 10.88 7.04
CA ALA A 615 6.87 9.56 7.58
C ALA A 615 6.31 8.45 6.66
N PRO A 616 7.05 7.33 6.50
CA PRO A 616 6.59 6.21 5.68
C PRO A 616 5.47 5.44 6.35
N MET A 617 4.52 4.94 5.54
CA MET A 617 3.30 4.26 5.98
C MET A 617 3.46 2.76 6.27
N HIS A 618 4.62 2.17 6.03
CA HIS A 618 4.74 0.72 5.88
C HIS A 618 4.87 -0.07 7.18
N TRP A 619 5.51 0.50 8.22
CA TRP A 619 5.87 -0.23 9.42
C TRP A 619 4.66 -0.66 10.24
N ASN A 620 4.72 -1.92 10.71
CA ASN A 620 3.74 -2.57 11.56
C ASN A 620 4.41 -3.10 12.85
N ALA A 621 3.64 -3.70 13.76
CA ALA A 621 4.16 -4.18 15.04
C ALA A 621 5.08 -5.42 14.94
N GLN A 622 5.20 -6.06 13.76
CA GLN A 622 6.13 -7.16 13.51
C GLN A 622 7.52 -6.67 13.09
N PHE A 623 7.61 -5.42 12.62
CA PHE A 623 8.86 -4.82 12.14
C PHE A 623 9.31 -3.62 12.97
N ALA A 624 8.42 -3.02 13.77
CA ALA A 624 8.81 -1.93 14.68
C ALA A 624 7.81 -1.80 15.83
N ARG A 625 8.31 -1.74 17.04
CA ARG A 625 7.51 -1.30 18.18
C ARG A 625 7.42 0.22 18.14
N GLN A 626 6.21 0.78 18.20
CA GLN A 626 5.94 2.22 18.07
C GLN A 626 6.35 2.84 16.71
N GLY A 627 6.47 2.04 15.64
CA GLY A 627 6.82 2.53 14.30
C GLY A 627 5.62 2.81 13.37
N LYS A 628 4.37 2.61 13.83
CA LYS A 628 3.16 2.80 13.02
C LYS A 628 2.79 4.27 12.90
N VAL A 629 2.88 4.84 11.70
CA VAL A 629 2.48 6.24 11.48
C VAL A 629 0.97 6.44 11.63
N ASN A 630 0.13 5.45 11.28
CA ASN A 630 -1.32 5.56 11.42
C ASN A 630 -1.82 5.56 12.88
N ALA A 631 -0.95 5.33 13.86
CA ALA A 631 -1.23 5.66 15.25
C ALA A 631 -1.40 7.18 15.50
N LEU A 632 -0.86 8.01 14.61
CA LEU A 632 -0.92 9.48 14.68
C LEU A 632 -2.09 10.06 13.88
N VAL A 633 -2.48 9.40 12.78
CA VAL A 633 -3.44 9.91 11.80
C VAL A 633 -4.86 9.93 12.38
N GLU A 634 -5.57 11.04 12.21
CA GLU A 634 -6.96 11.18 12.63
C GLU A 634 -7.92 10.51 11.63
N GLY A 635 -9.07 10.05 12.11
CA GLY A 635 -10.14 9.44 11.32
C GLY A 635 -10.98 10.43 10.48
N ARG A 636 -10.41 11.59 10.10
CA ARG A 636 -11.08 12.57 9.27
C ARG A 636 -11.22 12.05 7.84
N VAL A 637 -12.39 12.22 7.23
CA VAL A 637 -12.69 11.69 5.89
C VAL A 637 -13.24 12.74 4.95
N ASP A 638 -13.10 12.51 3.65
CA ASP A 638 -13.85 13.21 2.61
C ASP A 638 -15.33 12.85 2.70
N ALA A 639 -16.19 13.85 2.78
CA ALA A 639 -17.63 13.64 2.99
C ALA A 639 -18.32 12.88 1.84
N GLY A 640 -17.81 13.03 0.61
CA GLY A 640 -18.38 12.36 -0.56
C GLY A 640 -17.91 10.93 -0.74
N SER A 641 -16.62 10.68 -0.47
CA SER A 641 -15.98 9.39 -0.75
C SER A 641 -15.71 8.53 0.47
N GLY A 642 -15.80 9.09 1.69
CA GLY A 642 -15.38 8.39 2.91
C GLY A 642 -13.87 8.09 2.96
N GLN A 643 -13.08 8.67 2.06
CA GLN A 643 -11.64 8.46 2.03
C GLN A 643 -10.95 9.20 3.17
N PRO A 644 -10.12 8.52 3.99
CA PRO A 644 -9.44 9.18 5.10
C PRO A 644 -8.33 10.11 4.62
N GLU A 645 -8.16 11.20 5.38
CA GLU A 645 -7.10 12.17 5.19
C GLU A 645 -5.80 11.67 5.84
N SER A 646 -4.88 11.17 5.04
CA SER A 646 -3.59 10.64 5.52
C SER A 646 -2.41 11.55 5.21
N LYS A 647 -2.65 12.75 4.63
CA LYS A 647 -1.63 13.67 4.15
C LYS A 647 -1.47 14.92 5.01
N GLN A 648 -2.33 15.12 6.00
CA GLN A 648 -2.40 16.37 6.72
C GLN A 648 -2.87 16.15 8.17
N THR A 649 -1.94 15.65 9.00
CA THR A 649 -2.17 15.46 10.44
C THR A 649 -1.35 16.45 11.24
N ALA A 650 -1.97 17.16 12.19
CA ALA A 650 -1.25 18.06 13.10
C ALA A 650 -0.46 17.26 14.14
N VAL A 651 0.84 17.52 14.24
CA VAL A 651 1.75 16.77 15.11
C VAL A 651 2.76 17.66 15.80
N ARG A 652 3.35 17.11 16.88
CA ARG A 652 4.53 17.64 17.57
C ARG A 652 5.65 16.62 17.48
N ILE A 653 6.88 17.10 17.35
CA ILE A 653 8.09 16.29 17.39
C ILE A 653 9.00 16.76 18.51
N LEU A 654 9.55 15.81 19.30
CA LEU A 654 10.47 16.06 20.38
C LEU A 654 11.64 15.09 20.33
N PRO A 655 12.87 15.50 20.74
CA PRO A 655 13.99 14.59 20.92
C PRO A 655 13.64 13.44 21.86
N TRP A 656 14.09 12.24 21.54
CA TRP A 656 14.13 11.13 22.46
C TRP A 656 15.56 10.62 22.56
N LEU A 657 16.14 10.71 23.76
CA LEU A 657 17.51 10.30 24.07
C LEU A 657 17.43 9.05 24.96
N PRO A 658 17.28 7.85 24.37
CA PRO A 658 17.32 6.62 25.17
C PRO A 658 18.70 6.49 25.82
N ALA A 659 18.74 6.07 27.08
CA ALA A 659 20.00 5.89 27.79
C ALA A 659 20.87 4.80 27.18
N TRP A 660 20.24 3.81 26.54
CA TRP A 660 20.90 2.66 25.91
C TRP A 660 20.38 2.39 24.52
N GLN A 661 21.31 2.06 23.60
CA GLN A 661 21.01 1.60 22.26
C GLN A 661 21.85 0.35 21.94
N GLY A 662 21.30 -0.58 21.15
CA GLY A 662 22.02 -1.81 20.82
C GLY A 662 21.49 -2.51 19.60
N GLU A 663 22.19 -3.58 19.19
CA GLU A 663 21.78 -4.50 18.14
C GLU A 663 21.81 -5.93 18.64
N LEU A 664 20.73 -6.66 18.36
CA LEU A 664 20.52 -8.04 18.75
C LEU A 664 20.33 -8.89 17.49
N TYR A 665 21.18 -9.89 17.35
CA TYR A 665 21.09 -10.95 16.35
C TYR A 665 20.71 -12.25 17.05
N ALA A 666 19.80 -13.03 16.45
CA ALA A 666 19.46 -14.34 16.96
C ALA A 666 18.90 -15.24 15.86
N ARG A 667 19.14 -16.56 15.95
CA ARG A 667 18.51 -17.55 15.06
C ARG A 667 16.99 -17.50 15.19
N GLU A 668 16.51 -17.29 16.41
CA GLU A 668 15.11 -17.03 16.73
C GLU A 668 15.03 -15.75 17.58
N LEU A 669 14.38 -14.71 17.02
CA LEU A 669 14.28 -13.42 17.68
C LEU A 669 13.38 -13.50 18.92
N PRO A 670 13.86 -13.10 20.12
CA PRO A 670 13.08 -13.15 21.34
C PRO A 670 12.00 -12.06 21.39
N ALA A 671 10.93 -12.33 22.12
CA ALA A 671 9.97 -11.31 22.51
C ALA A 671 10.59 -10.39 23.58
N LEU A 672 10.97 -9.17 23.18
CA LEU A 672 11.62 -8.20 24.05
C LEU A 672 10.64 -7.60 25.08
N PRO A 673 11.12 -7.14 26.26
CA PRO A 673 10.30 -6.48 27.27
C PRO A 673 9.48 -5.31 26.68
N PRO A 674 8.28 -5.03 27.22
CA PRO A 674 7.41 -3.96 26.73
C PRO A 674 8.04 -2.56 26.75
N SER A 675 8.98 -2.32 27.66
CA SER A 675 9.70 -1.04 27.83
C SER A 675 10.75 -0.77 26.75
N VAL A 676 11.12 -1.79 25.96
CA VAL A 676 12.15 -1.69 24.91
C VAL A 676 11.52 -1.29 23.59
N CYS A 677 11.95 -0.20 22.99
CA CYS A 677 11.64 0.15 21.61
C CYS A 677 12.59 -0.62 20.68
N TRP A 678 12.08 -1.13 19.57
CA TRP A 678 12.88 -1.91 18.65
C TRP A 678 12.40 -1.81 17.20
N TRP A 679 13.33 -2.03 16.30
CA TRP A 679 13.11 -2.10 14.84
C TRP A 679 13.77 -3.36 14.29
N ARG A 680 13.02 -4.16 13.55
CA ARG A 680 13.52 -5.36 12.89
C ARG A 680 14.18 -5.00 11.56
N LYS A 681 15.42 -5.41 11.40
CA LYS A 681 16.22 -5.20 10.20
C LYS A 681 16.70 -6.57 9.69
N ALA A 682 15.95 -7.17 8.75
CA ALA A 682 16.25 -8.51 8.24
C ALA A 682 16.45 -9.54 9.39
N SER A 683 17.69 -9.92 9.68
CA SER A 683 18.06 -10.94 10.68
C SER A 683 18.31 -10.41 12.10
N ARG A 684 18.16 -9.09 12.34
CA ARG A 684 18.49 -8.44 13.61
C ARG A 684 17.42 -7.48 14.11
N LEU A 685 17.53 -7.12 15.40
CA LEU A 685 16.77 -6.01 15.97
C LEU A 685 17.73 -4.90 16.37
N THR A 686 17.46 -3.67 15.95
CA THR A 686 18.01 -2.48 16.60
C THR A 686 17.10 -2.16 17.79
N VAL A 687 17.68 -1.90 18.95
CA VAL A 687 16.94 -1.66 20.19
C VAL A 687 17.31 -0.32 20.82
N ALA A 688 16.36 0.28 21.54
CA ALA A 688 16.55 1.49 22.31
C ALA A 688 15.76 1.41 23.63
N ALA A 689 16.38 1.75 24.75
CA ALA A 689 15.77 1.60 26.07
C ALA A 689 16.34 2.60 27.09
N GLU A 690 15.61 2.82 28.18
CA GLU A 690 16.05 3.65 29.32
C GLU A 690 16.96 2.86 30.29
N GLN A 691 16.95 1.53 30.20
CA GLN A 691 17.78 0.64 31.03
C GLN A 691 18.58 -0.29 30.11
N PRO A 692 19.79 -0.73 30.56
CA PRO A 692 20.58 -1.68 29.77
C PRO A 692 19.84 -3.00 29.66
N LEU A 693 19.88 -3.59 28.44
CA LEU A 693 19.19 -4.84 28.13
C LEU A 693 20.07 -6.08 28.36
N LEU A 694 21.37 -5.91 28.55
CA LEU A 694 22.35 -7.01 28.70
C LEU A 694 21.92 -8.08 29.70
N SER A 695 21.52 -7.67 30.91
CA SER A 695 21.11 -8.60 31.97
C SER A 695 19.90 -9.44 31.57
N TRP A 696 18.96 -8.85 30.89
CA TRP A 696 17.79 -9.57 30.35
C TRP A 696 18.20 -10.56 29.27
N VAL A 697 19.08 -10.17 28.32
CA VAL A 697 19.59 -11.04 27.26
C VAL A 697 20.36 -12.22 27.84
N MET A 698 21.19 -11.98 28.83
CA MET A 698 21.92 -13.03 29.53
C MET A 698 20.98 -14.03 30.23
N ALA A 699 19.94 -13.52 30.92
CA ALA A 699 18.93 -14.37 31.56
C ALA A 699 18.14 -15.21 30.53
N TYR A 700 17.76 -14.60 29.43
CA TYR A 700 17.09 -15.29 28.33
C TYR A 700 17.92 -16.43 27.75
N ALA A 701 19.20 -16.20 27.49
CA ALA A 701 20.11 -17.20 26.95
C ALA A 701 20.46 -18.30 27.97
N SER A 702 20.71 -17.92 29.24
CA SER A 702 20.97 -18.88 30.34
C SER A 702 19.77 -19.79 30.58
N GLY A 703 18.55 -19.29 30.51
CA GLY A 703 17.31 -20.08 30.65
C GLY A 703 17.14 -21.15 29.58
N ARG A 704 17.88 -21.02 28.43
CA ARG A 704 17.95 -22.03 27.36
C ARG A 704 19.13 -22.98 27.46
N GLY A 705 19.96 -22.82 28.50
CA GLY A 705 21.16 -23.63 28.68
C GLY A 705 22.32 -23.28 27.73
N TRP A 706 22.30 -22.08 27.14
CA TRP A 706 23.36 -21.65 26.21
C TRP A 706 24.60 -21.15 26.98
N GLN A 707 25.77 -21.39 26.40
CA GLN A 707 27.05 -20.92 26.98
C GLN A 707 27.25 -19.45 26.59
N LEU A 708 27.63 -18.63 27.60
CA LEU A 708 27.78 -17.19 27.41
C LEU A 708 29.23 -16.78 27.34
N GLN A 709 29.53 -15.84 26.45
CA GLN A 709 30.75 -15.03 26.45
C GLN A 709 30.34 -13.57 26.58
N VAL A 710 30.88 -12.84 27.53
CA VAL A 710 30.50 -11.46 27.84
C VAL A 710 31.75 -10.58 27.82
N ALA A 711 31.64 -9.41 27.26
CA ALA A 711 32.65 -8.36 27.39
C ALA A 711 31.98 -7.05 27.82
N GLN A 712 32.68 -6.34 28.71
CA GLN A 712 32.32 -4.99 29.12
C GLN A 712 33.54 -4.10 29.03
N THR A 713 33.48 -3.05 28.26
CA THR A 713 34.57 -2.11 28.03
C THR A 713 34.02 -0.68 28.10
N GLY A 714 34.22 -0.06 29.28
CA GLY A 714 33.70 1.30 29.52
C GLY A 714 32.19 1.40 29.40
N GLU A 715 31.71 2.13 28.39
CA GLU A 715 30.27 2.38 28.13
C GLU A 715 29.63 1.35 27.17
N ARG A 716 30.36 0.31 26.80
CA ARG A 716 29.90 -0.72 25.87
C ARG A 716 29.90 -2.09 26.54
N SER A 717 28.85 -2.86 26.22
CA SER A 717 28.68 -4.24 26.68
C SER A 717 28.28 -5.12 25.51
N SER A 718 28.71 -6.38 25.55
CA SER A 718 28.32 -7.38 24.54
C SER A 718 28.20 -8.76 25.15
N VAL A 719 27.36 -9.59 24.57
CA VAL A 719 27.19 -11.00 24.93
C VAL A 719 27.01 -11.83 23.64
N LEU A 720 27.70 -12.94 23.58
CA LEU A 720 27.50 -14.01 22.59
C LEU A 720 26.99 -15.25 23.34
N ALA A 721 25.98 -15.91 22.80
CA ALA A 721 25.40 -17.12 23.34
C ALA A 721 25.60 -18.29 22.36
N TRP A 722 26.16 -19.38 22.84
CA TRP A 722 26.57 -20.54 22.07
C TRP A 722 25.82 -21.80 22.51
N HIS A 723 25.45 -22.65 21.53
CA HIS A 723 24.91 -23.97 21.77
C HIS A 723 25.58 -24.98 20.85
N HIS A 724 26.25 -26.00 21.41
CA HIS A 724 27.02 -26.98 20.65
C HIS A 724 28.02 -26.39 19.64
N GLY A 725 28.61 -25.24 19.95
CA GLY A 725 29.59 -24.55 19.09
C GLY A 725 28.98 -23.63 18.02
N GLU A 726 27.66 -23.61 17.91
CA GLU A 726 26.94 -22.70 17.04
C GLU A 726 26.57 -21.39 17.75
N LEU A 727 26.65 -20.28 17.04
CA LEU A 727 26.20 -18.96 17.54
C LEU A 727 24.66 -18.90 17.48
N MET A 728 24.02 -18.80 18.64
CA MET A 728 22.56 -18.73 18.80
C MET A 728 22.06 -17.30 18.91
N LEU A 729 22.84 -16.44 19.61
CA LEU A 729 22.51 -15.05 19.83
C LEU A 729 23.78 -14.21 20.01
N GLY A 730 23.76 -12.98 19.47
CA GLY A 730 24.75 -11.94 19.73
C GLY A 730 24.05 -10.61 20.05
N TYR A 731 24.49 -9.95 21.10
CA TYR A 731 23.94 -8.64 21.50
C TYR A 731 25.07 -7.69 21.86
N TRP A 732 24.97 -6.45 21.36
CA TRP A 732 25.92 -5.36 21.64
C TRP A 732 25.14 -4.12 21.99
N GLU A 733 25.49 -3.46 23.10
CA GLU A 733 24.83 -2.24 23.56
C GLU A 733 25.82 -1.15 24.02
N GLY A 734 25.37 0.08 24.01
CA GLY A 734 26.09 1.25 24.51
C GLY A 734 25.17 2.46 24.69
N HIS A 735 25.71 3.60 25.17
CA HIS A 735 24.96 4.86 25.20
C HIS A 735 24.69 5.44 23.80
N THR A 736 25.43 5.01 22.81
CA THR A 736 25.19 5.23 21.39
C THR A 736 25.10 3.90 20.65
N LEU A 737 24.43 3.88 19.51
CA LEU A 737 24.30 2.66 18.71
C LEU A 737 25.71 2.14 18.34
N PRO A 738 26.06 0.89 18.68
CA PRO A 738 27.38 0.33 18.36
C PRO A 738 27.59 0.24 16.85
N ALA A 739 28.79 0.61 16.39
CA ALA A 739 29.18 0.37 15.01
C ALA A 739 29.65 -1.09 14.87
N LEU A 740 28.90 -1.90 14.10
CA LEU A 740 29.14 -3.33 13.95
C LEU A 740 29.46 -3.68 12.49
N ALA A 741 30.30 -4.68 12.29
CA ALA A 741 30.55 -5.32 11.00
C ALA A 741 29.45 -6.34 10.71
N HIS A 742 28.30 -5.87 10.20
CA HIS A 742 27.10 -6.66 10.04
C HIS A 742 27.30 -7.93 9.17
N ALA A 743 28.00 -7.82 8.06
CA ALA A 743 28.28 -8.96 7.18
C ALA A 743 29.09 -10.06 7.90
N PHE A 744 30.10 -9.66 8.69
CA PHE A 744 30.90 -10.60 9.50
C PHE A 744 30.04 -11.33 10.54
N ILE A 745 29.13 -10.62 11.20
CA ILE A 745 28.22 -11.23 12.18
C ILE A 745 27.26 -12.20 11.47
N GLU A 746 26.71 -11.82 10.33
CA GLU A 746 25.80 -12.66 9.54
C GLU A 746 26.51 -13.92 9.01
N GLU A 747 27.75 -13.79 8.55
CA GLU A 747 28.60 -14.94 8.18
C GLU A 747 28.79 -15.92 9.36
N ALA A 748 29.01 -15.39 10.57
CA ALA A 748 29.16 -16.22 11.78
C ALA A 748 27.88 -16.96 12.17
N PHE A 749 26.70 -16.37 11.93
CA PHE A 749 25.42 -17.05 12.11
C PHE A 749 25.17 -18.14 11.03
N ALA A 750 25.72 -17.98 9.84
CA ALA A 750 25.62 -18.96 8.76
C ALA A 750 26.65 -20.10 8.91
N ALA A 751 27.79 -19.85 9.53
CA ALA A 751 28.84 -20.82 9.77
C ALA A 751 28.52 -21.72 10.96
N ALA A 752 28.85 -23.01 10.86
CA ALA A 752 28.78 -23.96 11.98
C ALA A 752 29.93 -25.00 11.82
N PRO A 753 30.86 -25.08 12.78
CA PRO A 753 31.07 -24.21 13.94
C PRO A 753 31.89 -22.95 13.62
N VAL A 754 31.75 -21.90 14.40
CA VAL A 754 32.56 -20.67 14.29
C VAL A 754 33.97 -20.90 14.87
N PRO A 755 35.05 -20.56 14.13
CA PRO A 755 36.42 -20.72 14.61
C PRO A 755 36.69 -19.95 15.90
N LEU A 756 37.42 -20.54 16.83
CA LEU A 756 37.75 -19.92 18.13
C LEU A 756 38.46 -18.56 17.99
N ALA A 757 39.31 -18.40 17.00
CA ALA A 757 40.02 -17.16 16.71
C ALA A 757 39.05 -15.99 16.36
N GLU A 758 37.93 -16.30 15.74
CA GLU A 758 36.93 -15.30 15.33
C GLU A 758 35.96 -14.94 16.47
N ARG A 759 35.77 -15.81 17.45
CA ARG A 759 34.84 -15.56 18.57
C ARG A 759 35.18 -14.31 19.38
N HIS A 760 36.48 -14.01 19.56
CA HIS A 760 36.91 -12.81 20.25
C HIS A 760 36.63 -11.56 19.42
N ALA A 761 36.85 -11.61 18.11
CA ALA A 761 36.52 -10.51 17.19
C ALA A 761 34.99 -10.26 17.12
N LEU A 762 34.19 -11.35 17.10
CA LEU A 762 32.74 -11.27 17.15
C LEU A 762 32.25 -10.60 18.45
N LEU A 763 32.89 -10.88 19.58
CA LEU A 763 32.50 -10.25 20.85
C LEU A 763 32.65 -8.73 20.82
N HIS A 764 33.57 -8.21 20.01
CA HIS A 764 33.72 -6.79 19.74
C HIS A 764 32.89 -6.30 18.55
N GLY A 765 32.24 -7.22 17.81
CA GLY A 765 31.39 -6.90 16.66
C GLY A 765 32.15 -6.36 15.45
N GLN A 766 33.49 -6.58 15.39
CA GLN A 766 34.36 -6.04 14.35
C GLN A 766 35.33 -7.09 13.86
N ARG A 767 35.59 -7.16 12.56
CA ARG A 767 36.62 -8.01 11.96
C ARG A 767 37.96 -7.25 11.96
N PRO A 768 39.05 -7.83 12.45
CA PRO A 768 40.34 -7.16 12.44
C PRO A 768 40.76 -6.80 11.02
N GLY A 769 41.09 -5.55 10.75
CA GLY A 769 41.65 -5.05 9.48
C GLY A 769 40.65 -4.72 8.37
N GLU A 770 39.35 -4.81 8.58
CA GLU A 770 38.36 -4.41 7.60
C GLU A 770 37.72 -3.06 7.95
N ASP A 771 37.88 -2.10 7.05
CA ASP A 771 37.14 -0.82 7.00
C ASP A 771 35.88 -1.03 6.11
N ALA A 772 34.96 -1.87 6.59
CA ALA A 772 33.84 -2.32 5.75
C ALA A 772 32.50 -1.80 6.25
N ASN A 773 32.34 -0.49 6.31
CA ASN A 773 31.01 0.09 6.35
C ASN A 773 30.62 0.60 4.96
N PRO A 774 29.77 -0.12 4.19
CA PRO A 774 29.32 0.34 2.87
C PRO A 774 28.50 1.62 2.94
N GLY A 775 28.11 2.09 4.13
CA GLY A 775 27.14 3.16 4.34
C GLY A 775 25.71 2.68 4.04
N ARG A 776 24.78 3.64 3.95
CA ARG A 776 23.40 3.36 3.57
C ARG A 776 23.37 2.72 2.18
N ILE A 777 22.65 1.61 2.03
CA ILE A 777 22.49 0.94 0.73
C ILE A 777 21.62 1.81 -0.19
N ILE A 778 22.19 2.22 -1.30
CA ILE A 778 21.54 3.02 -2.35
C ILE A 778 20.94 2.12 -3.43
N CYS A 779 21.68 1.09 -3.84
CA CYS A 779 21.21 0.10 -4.80
C CYS A 779 21.00 -1.25 -4.11
N SER A 780 19.72 -1.63 -3.90
CA SER A 780 19.36 -2.89 -3.26
C SER A 780 19.57 -4.11 -4.18
N CYS A 781 19.55 -3.91 -5.51
CA CYS A 781 19.75 -5.01 -6.47
C CYS A 781 21.17 -5.58 -6.42
N PHE A 782 22.16 -4.70 -6.16
CA PHE A 782 23.58 -5.05 -6.13
C PHE A 782 24.23 -4.77 -4.77
N SER A 783 23.44 -4.45 -3.76
CA SER A 783 23.91 -4.12 -2.38
C SER A 783 25.00 -3.04 -2.34
N VAL A 784 24.87 -2.02 -3.20
CA VAL A 784 25.87 -0.93 -3.30
C VAL A 784 25.53 0.17 -2.29
N GLY A 785 26.46 0.44 -1.38
CA GLY A 785 26.29 1.45 -0.34
C GLY A 785 26.85 2.82 -0.71
N GLU A 786 26.38 3.84 0.01
CA GLU A 786 26.77 5.25 -0.19
C GLU A 786 28.29 5.45 -0.11
N ASN A 787 28.96 4.84 0.86
CA ASN A 787 30.39 4.97 1.03
C ASN A 787 31.15 4.31 -0.14
N THR A 788 30.64 3.21 -0.68
CA THR A 788 31.19 2.55 -1.88
C THR A 788 31.08 3.48 -3.08
N ILE A 789 29.94 4.14 -3.26
CA ILE A 789 29.74 5.12 -4.35
C ILE A 789 30.65 6.33 -4.17
N ARG A 790 30.75 6.89 -2.98
CA ARG A 790 31.65 8.03 -2.67
C ARG A 790 33.12 7.68 -2.96
N LYS A 791 33.55 6.48 -2.61
CA LYS A 791 34.90 5.98 -2.88
C LYS A 791 35.15 5.83 -4.40
N ALA A 792 34.18 5.32 -5.14
CA ALA A 792 34.26 5.20 -6.59
C ALA A 792 34.32 6.59 -7.27
N ILE A 793 33.49 7.54 -6.83
CA ILE A 793 33.51 8.93 -7.32
C ILE A 793 34.89 9.57 -7.01
N ALA A 794 35.42 9.41 -5.81
CA ALA A 794 36.77 9.90 -5.46
C ALA A 794 37.86 9.25 -6.30
N GLY A 795 37.62 8.00 -6.80
CA GLY A 795 38.49 7.28 -7.72
C GLY A 795 38.36 7.65 -9.21
N GLY A 796 37.48 8.65 -9.52
CA GLY A 796 37.28 9.14 -10.88
C GLY A 796 36.05 8.60 -11.63
N CYS A 797 35.16 7.91 -10.95
CA CYS A 797 33.89 7.47 -11.55
C CYS A 797 32.93 8.67 -11.70
N ASP A 798 32.50 9.01 -12.92
CA ASP A 798 31.76 10.23 -13.26
C ASP A 798 30.32 10.00 -13.72
N SER A 799 29.86 8.76 -13.78
CA SER A 799 28.54 8.41 -14.25
C SER A 799 27.92 7.21 -13.52
N ALA A 800 26.60 7.13 -13.51
CA ALA A 800 25.87 5.99 -12.94
C ALA A 800 26.16 4.69 -13.70
N ALA A 801 26.39 4.76 -15.01
CA ALA A 801 26.75 3.61 -15.83
C ALA A 801 28.16 3.06 -15.52
N ALA A 802 29.07 3.93 -15.08
CA ALA A 802 30.42 3.53 -14.67
C ALA A 802 30.47 2.95 -13.25
N LEU A 803 29.40 3.10 -12.47
CA LEU A 803 29.27 2.51 -11.13
C LEU A 803 28.81 1.05 -11.16
N GLY A 804 28.46 0.49 -12.30
CA GLY A 804 28.08 -0.87 -12.44
C GLY A 804 26.84 -1.15 -13.19
#